data_935339d1bd56dea70227a663028ebe84
#
_entry.id   935339d1bd56dea70227a663028ebe84
#
_cell.length_a   1.000
_cell.length_b   1.000
_cell.length_c   1.000
_cell.angle_alpha   90.00
_cell.angle_beta   90.00
_cell.angle_gamma   90.00
#
_symmetry.space_group_name_H-M   'P 1'
#
loop_
_entity.id
_entity.type
_entity.pdbx_description
1 polymer ?
#
loop_
_entity_poly.entity_id
_entity_poly.type
_entity_poly.pdbx_seq_one_letter_code
_entity_poly.pdbx_strand_id
1 'polypeptide(L)'
;MSILLSLLASAVWLVSYDSLGVNRLTAAEDPYAANLIEGGRLGQVLVNYKVENGVWQSLDGRPRRQDGSRYTDTGLGEALVLVQDFEQQADGGFHWAITLENRSPFPIFVGDLAVCIPWKSGGEAPEEIFERSFIKHAFISGDASFLYFTRYSGEAPYLMLVPDKGTPLEYFSTQQRRQYYAYIRSAKSGPQESRGSWRQPHTGETLQPGESRQYGFTWRVAGSYPEMRDILYRSGSVDIRVVPGMTVPRGQEAVFALRMQDAPDSLRAEFPEKTRLRLRESHGDTHLYEVCFEQLGENLITVFFGNGRKTSLEFFCSLSPKELLEKRSAFLTQHQQFRDTGRWYDGLYGVYDMAAGQLRGPDNPDYFDERLTYFLASDDPILGKAPFVASKNAVWPDPSEIESLEYHLEHFVWGGLQRTDEEHPLEYGVYGTPNWYINRHQDLRATQTDYKLETTRTWRTYDYPHVMMLWWEMYKIARDYPSLVRYAPAEVLLERAYQTARVFFLYPKQLLGEYYEPFKWGDYNELLIPDLIDELERCGQPDKAAVLRGQWERKYRYFVYEDRYPYRSEYAADRTAFESTYALARYGLQNGLDPAAARDFMERQHYANLACRGVLEHQWYLLGSDFFGSSDWSAMSYMARMGGWSVLDYGLRYADDPYDWIRLGYASYLGPFGLMNAGDEASGYGYWYPGKEKDGALGQAFTSAKFGRAWIGTEEGRGPWRYCGEGDLGMCAVTRTAAAVLAQDPCFGWVLYGGKLSDDGDRFRFIPEDGVSRRIYIVSDALRVGLSLERGHWSAEVPVVVEKDLSAVRLSVLSDAEAPAILRFECLKGEAVPAVRCGGKSLPAAQDRYGRYCFTLPEGAWAEVDIRLR
;
A
#
# COMPACT_ATOMS: atom_id res chain seq x y z
N MET A 1 -52.41 36.17 -1.40
CA MET A 1 -51.16 36.38 -2.18
C MET A 1 -50.13 35.44 -1.55
N SER A 2 -50.20 34.19 -2.01
CA SER A 2 -49.30 33.11 -1.56
C SER A 2 -48.00 33.22 -2.30
N ILE A 3 -46.93 33.46 -1.57
CA ILE A 3 -45.59 33.41 -2.09
C ILE A 3 -45.17 31.93 -2.20
N LEU A 4 -45.21 31.41 -3.41
CA LEU A 4 -44.48 30.17 -3.77
C LEU A 4 -43.00 30.46 -3.66
N LEU A 5 -42.40 30.05 -2.57
CA LEU A 5 -40.93 29.83 -2.52
C LEU A 5 -40.67 28.55 -3.31
N SER A 6 -40.29 28.69 -4.57
CA SER A 6 -39.62 27.62 -5.29
C SER A 6 -38.27 27.40 -4.63
N LEU A 7 -38.11 26.30 -3.92
CA LEU A 7 -36.81 25.73 -3.60
C LEU A 7 -36.11 25.38 -4.94
N LEU A 8 -35.33 26.31 -5.43
CA LEU A 8 -34.27 25.98 -6.39
C LEU A 8 -33.31 25.05 -5.65
N ALA A 9 -33.42 23.74 -5.89
CA ALA A 9 -32.37 22.81 -5.51
C ALA A 9 -31.08 23.36 -6.13
N SER A 10 -30.09 23.73 -5.30
CA SER A 10 -28.79 24.13 -5.78
C SER A 10 -28.23 22.98 -6.63
N ALA A 11 -27.83 23.27 -7.86
CA ALA A 11 -27.27 22.24 -8.75
C ALA A 11 -26.05 21.61 -8.08
N VAL A 12 -26.03 20.27 -7.96
CA VAL A 12 -24.90 19.53 -7.38
C VAL A 12 -23.69 19.53 -8.32
N TRP A 13 -23.95 19.69 -9.62
CA TRP A 13 -22.93 19.64 -10.65
C TRP A 13 -22.95 20.92 -11.53
N LEU A 14 -21.75 21.43 -11.81
CA LEU A 14 -21.48 22.43 -12.84
C LEU A 14 -20.99 21.68 -14.09
N VAL A 15 -21.84 21.63 -15.10
CA VAL A 15 -21.61 20.87 -16.35
C VAL A 15 -21.62 21.82 -17.54
N SER A 16 -20.70 21.60 -18.48
CA SER A 16 -20.76 22.23 -19.79
C SER A 16 -20.47 21.22 -20.89
N TYR A 17 -20.95 21.53 -22.09
CA TYR A 17 -20.96 20.65 -23.25
C TYR A 17 -20.31 21.33 -24.44
N ASP A 18 -19.67 20.55 -25.31
CA ASP A 18 -19.28 20.97 -26.67
C ASP A 18 -19.67 19.88 -27.69
N SER A 19 -19.29 20.04 -28.93
CA SER A 19 -19.63 19.10 -30.02
C SER A 19 -19.01 17.68 -29.82
N LEU A 20 -18.09 17.51 -28.88
CA LEU A 20 -17.36 16.27 -28.63
C LEU A 20 -17.77 15.60 -27.30
N GLY A 21 -18.68 16.19 -26.55
CA GLY A 21 -19.15 15.64 -25.27
C GLY A 21 -19.15 16.65 -24.12
N VAL A 22 -19.16 16.13 -22.90
CA VAL A 22 -19.06 16.94 -21.67
C VAL A 22 -17.61 17.37 -21.50
N ASN A 23 -17.38 18.68 -21.45
CA ASN A 23 -16.03 19.27 -21.32
C ASN A 23 -15.74 19.85 -19.93
N ARG A 24 -16.78 19.94 -19.08
CA ARG A 24 -16.64 20.31 -17.68
C ARG A 24 -17.55 19.44 -16.82
N LEU A 25 -16.97 18.89 -15.77
CA LEU A 25 -17.68 18.18 -14.72
C LEU A 25 -17.04 18.56 -13.38
N THR A 26 -17.70 19.44 -12.63
CA THR A 26 -17.24 20.01 -11.37
C THR A 26 -18.32 19.88 -10.33
N ALA A 27 -18.02 19.39 -9.12
CA ALA A 27 -18.98 19.45 -8.01
C ALA A 27 -19.22 20.91 -7.61
N ALA A 28 -20.46 21.33 -7.45
CA ALA A 28 -20.81 22.73 -7.22
C ALA A 28 -20.25 23.28 -5.89
N GLU A 29 -20.13 22.42 -4.87
CA GLU A 29 -19.58 22.76 -3.55
C GLU A 29 -18.06 22.58 -3.46
N ASP A 30 -17.40 22.28 -4.57
CA ASP A 30 -15.96 22.11 -4.58
C ASP A 30 -15.23 23.44 -4.28
N PRO A 31 -14.45 23.55 -3.19
CA PRO A 31 -13.80 24.79 -2.78
C PRO A 31 -12.78 25.30 -3.80
N TYR A 32 -12.25 24.42 -4.63
CA TYR A 32 -11.26 24.73 -5.65
C TYR A 32 -11.85 24.81 -7.06
N ALA A 33 -13.14 24.55 -7.22
CA ALA A 33 -13.86 24.50 -8.51
C ALA A 33 -13.15 23.63 -9.56
N ALA A 34 -12.55 22.51 -9.09
CA ALA A 34 -11.74 21.64 -9.93
C ALA A 34 -12.61 20.89 -10.97
N ASN A 35 -12.20 20.98 -12.24
CA ASN A 35 -12.84 20.21 -13.31
C ASN A 35 -12.22 18.83 -13.40
N LEU A 36 -12.98 17.79 -13.06
CA LEU A 36 -12.52 16.40 -13.09
C LEU A 36 -11.93 16.01 -14.46
N ILE A 37 -12.57 16.44 -15.53
CA ILE A 37 -12.26 16.04 -16.91
C ILE A 37 -11.48 17.09 -17.69
N GLU A 38 -10.79 18.00 -17.01
CA GLU A 38 -10.00 19.06 -17.65
C GLU A 38 -9.04 18.51 -18.70
N GLY A 39 -9.14 19.03 -19.90
CA GLY A 39 -8.34 18.58 -21.06
C GLY A 39 -8.87 17.32 -21.76
N GLY A 40 -9.93 16.69 -21.22
CA GLY A 40 -10.62 15.55 -21.81
C GLY A 40 -12.07 15.84 -22.21
N ARG A 41 -12.77 14.81 -22.61
CA ARG A 41 -14.21 14.85 -22.91
C ARG A 41 -14.86 13.55 -22.42
N LEU A 42 -15.93 13.68 -21.61
CA LEU A 42 -16.79 12.57 -21.30
C LEU A 42 -17.81 12.41 -22.44
N GLY A 43 -18.00 11.17 -22.88
CA GLY A 43 -18.85 10.85 -24.02
C GLY A 43 -18.13 10.12 -25.16
N GLN A 44 -16.83 9.84 -25.00
CA GLN A 44 -16.12 8.93 -25.91
C GLN A 44 -16.48 7.49 -25.58
N VAL A 45 -17.08 6.77 -26.53
CA VAL A 45 -17.49 5.37 -26.38
C VAL A 45 -16.90 4.53 -27.51
N LEU A 46 -16.15 3.49 -27.15
CA LEU A 46 -15.61 2.52 -28.12
C LEU A 46 -16.64 1.42 -28.35
N VAL A 47 -17.02 1.17 -29.61
CA VAL A 47 -17.86 0.03 -29.98
C VAL A 47 -17.20 -0.76 -31.09
N ASN A 48 -16.94 -2.03 -30.87
CA ASN A 48 -16.51 -2.98 -31.89
C ASN A 48 -17.63 -3.98 -32.16
N TYR A 49 -18.06 -4.08 -33.41
CA TYR A 49 -19.24 -4.88 -33.80
C TYR A 49 -19.05 -5.60 -35.13
N LYS A 50 -19.92 -6.56 -35.39
CA LYS A 50 -20.06 -7.26 -36.68
C LYS A 50 -21.52 -7.29 -37.06
N VAL A 51 -21.81 -7.08 -38.38
CA VAL A 51 -23.11 -7.32 -38.94
C VAL A 51 -23.14 -8.74 -39.46
N GLU A 52 -24.02 -9.59 -38.95
CA GLU A 52 -24.03 -11.04 -39.19
C GLU A 52 -22.67 -11.70 -38.95
N ASN A 53 -22.15 -12.45 -39.92
CA ASN A 53 -20.82 -13.07 -39.90
C ASN A 53 -19.75 -12.23 -40.62
N GLY A 54 -20.03 -10.92 -40.79
CA GLY A 54 -19.10 -10.01 -41.47
C GLY A 54 -17.81 -9.73 -40.70
N VAL A 55 -17.03 -8.79 -41.24
CA VAL A 55 -15.78 -8.33 -40.63
C VAL A 55 -16.05 -7.41 -39.45
N TRP A 56 -15.06 -7.31 -38.53
CA TRP A 56 -15.12 -6.36 -37.43
C TRP A 56 -15.11 -4.91 -37.93
N GLN A 57 -15.99 -4.13 -37.37
CA GLN A 57 -16.14 -2.70 -37.58
C GLN A 57 -16.04 -2.00 -36.24
N SER A 58 -15.65 -0.74 -36.24
CA SER A 58 -15.51 0.08 -35.04
C SER A 58 -16.20 1.40 -35.23
N LEU A 59 -16.96 1.81 -34.21
CA LEU A 59 -17.27 3.21 -33.99
C LEU A 59 -16.15 3.77 -33.12
N ASP A 60 -15.56 4.92 -33.53
CA ASP A 60 -14.53 5.60 -32.75
C ASP A 60 -15.09 6.42 -31.58
N GLY A 61 -16.42 6.37 -31.42
CA GLY A 61 -17.16 6.98 -30.33
C GLY A 61 -17.17 8.49 -30.29
N ARG A 62 -16.67 9.17 -31.33
CA ARG A 62 -16.78 10.62 -31.43
C ARG A 62 -18.18 10.97 -31.89
N PRO A 63 -18.96 11.71 -31.07
CA PRO A 63 -20.30 12.12 -31.46
C PRO A 63 -20.27 12.92 -32.75
N ARG A 64 -21.09 12.55 -33.72
CA ARG A 64 -21.17 13.25 -35.01
C ARG A 64 -22.29 14.27 -35.06
N ARG A 65 -23.26 14.14 -34.16
CA ARG A 65 -24.41 15.01 -34.09
C ARG A 65 -24.76 15.33 -32.67
N GLN A 66 -24.87 16.59 -32.31
CA GLN A 66 -25.25 17.06 -30.98
C GLN A 66 -26.61 17.77 -31.02
N ASP A 67 -27.45 17.50 -30.05
CA ASP A 67 -28.69 18.22 -29.77
C ASP A 67 -28.78 18.45 -28.25
N GLY A 68 -28.33 19.62 -27.80
CA GLY A 68 -28.21 19.91 -26.36
C GLY A 68 -27.22 19.00 -25.67
N SER A 69 -27.72 18.22 -24.71
CA SER A 69 -26.97 17.19 -23.95
C SER A 69 -27.03 15.80 -24.59
N ARG A 70 -27.70 15.68 -25.75
CA ARG A 70 -27.84 14.43 -26.49
C ARG A 70 -26.88 14.35 -27.64
N TYR A 71 -26.20 13.22 -27.76
CA TYR A 71 -25.22 12.95 -28.80
C TYR A 71 -25.58 11.69 -29.57
N THR A 72 -25.41 11.72 -30.89
CA THR A 72 -25.68 10.57 -31.75
C THR A 72 -24.47 10.29 -32.64
N ASP A 73 -24.05 9.02 -32.68
CA ASP A 73 -23.09 8.51 -33.65
C ASP A 73 -23.66 7.33 -34.41
N THR A 74 -23.23 7.12 -35.66
CA THR A 74 -23.77 6.07 -36.52
C THR A 74 -22.65 5.23 -37.12
N GLY A 75 -22.84 3.92 -37.10
CA GLY A 75 -22.00 2.97 -37.81
C GLY A 75 -22.29 2.89 -39.29
N LEU A 76 -21.65 1.97 -39.97
CA LEU A 76 -21.76 1.76 -41.44
C LEU A 76 -23.19 1.78 -41.93
N GLY A 77 -23.48 2.71 -42.84
CA GLY A 77 -24.85 2.82 -43.40
C GLY A 77 -25.95 3.09 -42.40
N GLU A 78 -25.62 3.64 -41.27
CA GLU A 78 -26.51 3.81 -40.09
C GLU A 78 -27.07 2.49 -39.55
N ALA A 79 -26.40 1.38 -39.79
CA ALA A 79 -26.82 0.05 -39.32
C ALA A 79 -26.84 -0.05 -37.79
N LEU A 80 -25.84 0.49 -37.13
CA LEU A 80 -25.73 0.61 -35.67
C LEU A 80 -25.75 2.09 -35.28
N VAL A 81 -26.67 2.46 -34.40
CA VAL A 81 -26.78 3.83 -33.89
C VAL A 81 -26.47 3.82 -32.39
N LEU A 82 -25.51 4.68 -31.99
CA LEU A 82 -25.14 4.98 -30.62
C LEU A 82 -25.75 6.32 -30.22
N VAL A 83 -26.57 6.32 -29.18
CA VAL A 83 -27.14 7.54 -28.61
C VAL A 83 -26.64 7.69 -27.18
N GLN A 84 -26.23 8.88 -26.82
CA GLN A 84 -25.81 9.22 -25.47
C GLN A 84 -26.62 10.41 -24.97
N ASP A 85 -27.20 10.28 -23.79
CA ASP A 85 -27.95 11.34 -23.12
C ASP A 85 -27.32 11.64 -21.77
N PHE A 86 -27.14 12.93 -21.48
CA PHE A 86 -26.61 13.41 -20.20
C PHE A 86 -27.66 14.25 -19.48
N GLU A 87 -27.94 13.92 -18.22
CA GLU A 87 -28.99 14.57 -17.44
C GLU A 87 -28.58 14.76 -15.97
N GLN A 88 -28.86 15.94 -15.41
CA GLN A 88 -28.81 16.15 -13.97
C GLN A 88 -30.12 15.63 -13.35
N GLN A 89 -30.00 14.70 -12.41
CA GLN A 89 -31.14 14.08 -11.75
C GLN A 89 -31.59 14.89 -10.51
N ALA A 90 -32.85 14.78 -10.16
CA ALA A 90 -33.42 15.49 -9.00
C ALA A 90 -32.81 15.06 -7.64
N ASP A 91 -32.21 13.86 -7.59
CA ASP A 91 -31.51 13.33 -6.41
C ASP A 91 -30.02 13.74 -6.32
N GLY A 92 -29.59 14.67 -7.19
CA GLY A 92 -28.24 15.18 -7.22
C GLY A 92 -27.27 14.36 -8.07
N GLY A 93 -27.72 13.30 -8.74
CA GLY A 93 -26.91 12.53 -9.67
C GLY A 93 -26.71 13.26 -11.00
N PHE A 94 -25.57 13.01 -11.66
CA PHE A 94 -25.36 13.35 -13.06
C PHE A 94 -25.31 12.05 -13.86
N HIS A 95 -26.37 11.78 -14.59
CA HIS A 95 -26.59 10.51 -15.29
C HIS A 95 -26.11 10.57 -16.73
N TRP A 96 -25.48 9.50 -17.17
CA TRP A 96 -25.02 9.28 -18.55
C TRP A 96 -25.66 7.98 -19.07
N ALA A 97 -26.68 8.11 -19.92
CA ALA A 97 -27.32 7.00 -20.62
C ALA A 97 -26.65 6.72 -21.96
N ILE A 98 -26.47 5.45 -22.30
CA ILE A 98 -25.84 4.98 -23.52
C ILE A 98 -26.80 3.96 -24.17
N THR A 99 -27.33 4.27 -25.34
CA THR A 99 -28.25 3.38 -26.08
C THR A 99 -27.61 2.94 -27.37
N LEU A 100 -27.54 1.64 -27.59
CA LEU A 100 -27.23 1.03 -28.89
C LEU A 100 -28.50 0.57 -29.56
N GLU A 101 -28.69 0.91 -30.83
CA GLU A 101 -29.87 0.53 -31.64
C GLU A 101 -29.43 -0.13 -32.94
N ASN A 102 -29.90 -1.33 -33.20
CA ASN A 102 -29.71 -2.02 -34.47
C ASN A 102 -30.81 -1.61 -35.47
N ARG A 103 -30.49 -0.75 -36.43
CA ARG A 103 -31.38 -0.33 -37.51
C ARG A 103 -31.21 -1.13 -38.80
N SER A 104 -30.29 -2.11 -38.78
CA SER A 104 -30.10 -2.98 -39.96
C SER A 104 -31.14 -4.07 -40.03
N PRO A 105 -31.35 -4.69 -41.23
CA PRO A 105 -32.20 -5.85 -41.38
C PRO A 105 -31.54 -7.15 -40.86
N PHE A 106 -30.32 -7.09 -40.32
CA PHE A 106 -29.53 -8.22 -39.91
C PHE A 106 -29.15 -8.12 -38.42
N PRO A 107 -28.92 -9.24 -37.73
CA PRO A 107 -28.39 -9.22 -36.39
C PRO A 107 -27.02 -8.56 -36.33
N ILE A 108 -26.75 -7.77 -35.27
CA ILE A 108 -25.45 -7.13 -35.00
C ILE A 108 -24.89 -7.74 -33.72
N PHE A 109 -23.70 -8.32 -33.83
CA PHE A 109 -22.95 -8.76 -32.64
C PHE A 109 -22.00 -7.63 -32.18
N VAL A 110 -22.25 -7.10 -30.97
CA VAL A 110 -21.40 -6.15 -30.28
C VAL A 110 -20.39 -6.94 -29.47
N GLY A 111 -19.15 -6.91 -29.89
CA GLY A 111 -18.05 -7.61 -29.20
C GLY A 111 -17.38 -6.76 -28.14
N ASP A 112 -17.22 -5.45 -28.38
CA ASP A 112 -16.77 -4.53 -27.36
C ASP A 112 -17.72 -3.34 -27.23
N LEU A 113 -17.95 -2.93 -26.01
CA LEU A 113 -18.56 -1.67 -25.63
C LEU A 113 -17.82 -1.13 -24.42
N ALA A 114 -17.07 -0.03 -24.60
CA ALA A 114 -16.30 0.57 -23.52
C ALA A 114 -16.50 2.09 -23.48
N VAL A 115 -16.57 2.62 -22.26
CA VAL A 115 -16.65 4.06 -21.99
C VAL A 115 -15.29 4.60 -21.64
N CYS A 116 -14.90 5.71 -22.24
CA CYS A 116 -13.67 6.42 -21.88
C CYS A 116 -13.96 7.37 -20.72
N ILE A 117 -13.22 7.21 -19.64
CA ILE A 117 -13.28 8.05 -18.45
C ILE A 117 -11.99 8.88 -18.38
N PRO A 118 -12.01 10.12 -18.89
CA PRO A 118 -10.87 11.04 -18.71
C PRO A 118 -10.91 11.63 -17.32
N TRP A 119 -9.72 11.93 -16.76
CA TRP A 119 -9.63 12.69 -15.52
C TRP A 119 -8.34 13.52 -15.50
N LYS A 120 -8.35 14.63 -14.79
CA LYS A 120 -7.16 15.46 -14.56
C LYS A 120 -6.30 14.80 -13.50
N SER A 121 -5.13 14.32 -13.87
CA SER A 121 -4.23 13.51 -13.02
C SER A 121 -2.87 14.16 -12.81
N GLY A 122 -2.78 15.42 -12.50
CA GLY A 122 -1.52 16.09 -12.22
C GLY A 122 -1.48 17.52 -12.70
N GLY A 123 -0.40 18.22 -12.39
CA GLY A 123 -0.18 19.62 -12.69
C GLY A 123 1.30 19.97 -12.55
N GLU A 124 1.65 21.23 -12.76
CA GLU A 124 3.01 21.74 -12.64
C GLU A 124 3.27 22.32 -11.23
N ALA A 125 2.29 23.04 -10.68
CA ALA A 125 2.39 23.63 -9.35
C ALA A 125 1.79 22.72 -8.27
N PRO A 126 2.30 22.77 -7.02
CA PRO A 126 1.74 21.98 -5.92
C PRO A 126 0.23 22.19 -5.73
N GLU A 127 -0.27 23.42 -5.80
CA GLU A 127 -1.68 23.75 -5.67
C GLU A 127 -2.50 23.09 -6.79
N GLU A 128 -1.97 23.05 -8.00
CA GLU A 128 -2.65 22.37 -9.11
C GLU A 128 -2.72 20.86 -8.89
N ILE A 129 -1.65 20.26 -8.37
CA ILE A 129 -1.60 18.83 -8.07
C ILE A 129 -2.55 18.49 -6.92
N PHE A 130 -2.43 19.16 -5.77
CA PHE A 130 -3.09 18.75 -4.54
C PHE A 130 -4.54 19.25 -4.42
N GLU A 131 -4.89 20.36 -5.04
CA GLU A 131 -6.21 20.96 -4.96
C GLU A 131 -7.11 20.67 -6.17
N ARG A 132 -6.53 20.52 -7.36
CA ARG A 132 -7.30 20.46 -8.61
C ARG A 132 -7.10 19.20 -9.44
N SER A 133 -6.23 18.29 -9.02
CA SER A 133 -6.02 17.02 -9.69
C SER A 133 -6.54 15.86 -8.86
N PHE A 134 -6.81 14.75 -9.53
CA PHE A 134 -7.49 13.62 -8.94
C PHE A 134 -6.70 12.32 -9.13
N ILE A 135 -6.76 11.48 -8.13
CA ILE A 135 -6.35 10.08 -8.18
C ILE A 135 -7.61 9.26 -8.46
N LYS A 136 -7.55 8.44 -9.49
CA LYS A 136 -8.63 7.53 -9.85
C LYS A 136 -8.46 6.20 -9.10
N HIS A 137 -9.56 5.68 -8.58
CA HIS A 137 -9.67 4.33 -8.05
C HIS A 137 -10.77 3.59 -8.80
N ALA A 138 -10.54 2.33 -9.18
CA ALA A 138 -11.50 1.54 -9.92
C ALA A 138 -11.64 0.14 -9.33
N PHE A 139 -12.89 -0.33 -9.23
CA PHE A 139 -13.21 -1.70 -8.90
C PHE A 139 -14.03 -2.29 -10.04
N ILE A 140 -13.44 -3.17 -10.82
CA ILE A 140 -14.06 -3.81 -11.97
C ILE A 140 -14.41 -5.25 -11.60
N SER A 141 -15.65 -5.48 -11.25
CA SER A 141 -16.14 -6.76 -10.74
C SER A 141 -17.61 -7.03 -11.09
N GLY A 142 -17.92 -7.01 -12.36
CA GLY A 142 -19.27 -7.30 -12.84
C GLY A 142 -20.28 -6.24 -12.42
N ASP A 143 -21.38 -6.69 -11.81
CA ASP A 143 -22.56 -5.84 -11.51
C ASP A 143 -22.40 -4.94 -10.28
N ALA A 144 -21.34 -5.10 -9.48
CA ALA A 144 -21.04 -4.23 -8.35
C ALA A 144 -19.80 -3.35 -8.60
N SER A 145 -19.44 -3.15 -9.84
CA SER A 145 -18.31 -2.29 -10.22
C SER A 145 -18.58 -0.83 -9.89
N PHE A 146 -17.51 -0.08 -9.65
CA PHE A 146 -17.56 1.37 -9.48
C PHE A 146 -16.19 1.99 -9.72
N LEU A 147 -16.17 3.30 -9.93
CA LEU A 147 -14.95 4.11 -9.89
C LEU A 147 -15.17 5.27 -8.92
N TYR A 148 -14.08 5.76 -8.32
CA TYR A 148 -14.12 7.01 -7.58
C TYR A 148 -12.81 7.79 -7.74
N PHE A 149 -12.89 9.08 -7.42
CA PHE A 149 -11.81 10.02 -7.62
C PHE A 149 -11.63 10.83 -6.33
N THR A 150 -10.40 10.84 -5.83
CA THR A 150 -10.00 11.63 -4.66
C THR A 150 -8.98 12.67 -5.09
N ARG A 151 -8.97 13.83 -4.43
CA ARG A 151 -7.86 14.77 -4.61
C ARG A 151 -6.58 14.20 -4.03
N TYR A 152 -5.44 14.67 -4.49
CA TYR A 152 -4.16 14.32 -3.89
C TYR A 152 -4.03 14.80 -2.44
N SER A 153 -4.67 15.91 -2.07
CA SER A 153 -4.74 16.36 -0.66
C SER A 153 -5.59 15.47 0.23
N GLY A 154 -6.44 14.62 -0.34
CA GLY A 154 -7.42 13.82 0.40
C GLY A 154 -8.67 14.59 0.83
N GLU A 155 -8.76 15.89 0.54
CA GLU A 155 -9.90 16.73 0.90
C GLU A 155 -11.14 16.38 0.06
N ALA A 156 -12.30 16.43 0.69
CA ALA A 156 -13.60 16.30 -0.01
C ALA A 156 -13.84 17.49 -0.98
N PRO A 157 -14.76 17.36 -1.94
CA PRO A 157 -15.62 16.22 -2.19
C PRO A 157 -14.93 15.07 -2.92
N TYR A 158 -15.43 13.84 -2.69
CA TYR A 158 -15.07 12.64 -3.43
C TYR A 158 -16.09 12.42 -4.55
N LEU A 159 -15.63 12.10 -5.74
CA LEU A 159 -16.46 11.91 -6.91
C LEU A 159 -16.58 10.43 -7.24
N MET A 160 -17.78 9.90 -7.37
CA MET A 160 -18.03 8.49 -7.67
C MET A 160 -18.71 8.33 -9.01
N LEU A 161 -18.33 7.30 -9.77
CA LEU A 161 -19.04 6.82 -10.95
C LEU A 161 -19.56 5.41 -10.67
N VAL A 162 -20.87 5.27 -10.61
CA VAL A 162 -21.54 4.00 -10.33
C VAL A 162 -22.33 3.57 -11.56
N PRO A 163 -22.11 2.37 -12.11
CA PRO A 163 -22.92 1.81 -13.17
C PRO A 163 -24.37 1.57 -12.70
N ASP A 164 -25.33 1.75 -13.59
CA ASP A 164 -26.72 1.43 -13.34
C ASP A 164 -26.94 -0.09 -13.30
N LYS A 165 -28.05 -0.53 -12.69
CA LYS A 165 -28.45 -1.95 -12.73
C LYS A 165 -28.51 -2.44 -14.18
N GLY A 166 -27.78 -3.53 -14.47
CA GLY A 166 -27.70 -4.11 -15.82
C GLY A 166 -26.56 -3.52 -16.68
N THR A 167 -25.70 -2.69 -16.09
CA THR A 167 -24.47 -2.22 -16.74
C THR A 167 -23.24 -2.82 -16.02
N PRO A 168 -22.92 -4.11 -16.23
CA PRO A 168 -21.75 -4.72 -15.62
C PRO A 168 -20.47 -4.16 -16.24
N LEU A 169 -19.38 -4.10 -15.46
CA LEU A 169 -18.05 -3.86 -16.00
C LEU A 169 -17.21 -5.13 -15.90
N GLU A 170 -16.67 -5.58 -17.03
CA GLU A 170 -15.97 -6.86 -17.09
C GLU A 170 -14.48 -6.75 -17.40
N TYR A 171 -14.02 -5.61 -17.93
CA TYR A 171 -12.62 -5.39 -18.29
C TYR A 171 -12.28 -3.89 -18.27
N PHE A 172 -11.01 -3.57 -18.31
CA PHE A 172 -10.53 -2.20 -18.48
C PHE A 172 -9.25 -2.14 -19.33
N SER A 173 -8.99 -0.99 -19.94
CA SER A 173 -7.77 -0.73 -20.70
C SER A 173 -7.30 0.70 -20.50
N THR A 174 -5.99 0.90 -20.46
CA THR A 174 -5.35 2.23 -20.44
C THR A 174 -4.46 2.38 -21.66
N GLN A 175 -5.05 2.44 -22.84
CA GLN A 175 -4.33 2.51 -24.11
C GLN A 175 -3.53 3.82 -24.27
N GLN A 176 -3.98 4.89 -23.65
CA GLN A 176 -3.32 6.19 -23.65
C GLN A 176 -3.15 6.71 -22.24
N ARG A 177 -2.07 7.43 -22.00
CA ARG A 177 -1.84 8.09 -20.73
C ARG A 177 -3.02 9.02 -20.39
N ARG A 178 -3.58 8.91 -19.18
CA ARG A 178 -4.74 9.68 -18.69
C ARG A 178 -6.09 9.34 -19.34
N GLN A 179 -6.21 8.17 -19.95
CA GLN A 179 -7.50 7.66 -20.44
C GLN A 179 -7.72 6.24 -19.89
N TYR A 180 -8.90 6.04 -19.35
CA TYR A 180 -9.32 4.76 -18.79
C TYR A 180 -10.57 4.30 -19.51
N TYR A 181 -10.49 3.18 -20.20
CA TYR A 181 -11.62 2.56 -20.86
C TYR A 181 -12.21 1.47 -19.96
N ALA A 182 -13.44 1.66 -19.49
CA ALA A 182 -14.19 0.67 -18.73
C ALA A 182 -15.11 -0.09 -19.70
N TYR A 183 -14.92 -1.41 -19.77
CA TYR A 183 -15.64 -2.27 -20.73
C TYR A 183 -16.88 -2.88 -20.10
N ILE A 184 -18.04 -2.60 -20.72
CA ILE A 184 -19.32 -3.26 -20.45
C ILE A 184 -19.35 -4.61 -21.17
N ARG A 185 -18.75 -4.67 -22.39
CA ARG A 185 -18.55 -5.86 -23.22
C ARG A 185 -17.13 -5.85 -23.74
N SER A 186 -16.46 -7.00 -23.75
CA SER A 186 -15.04 -7.09 -24.11
C SER A 186 -14.68 -8.35 -24.92
N ALA A 187 -15.67 -9.01 -25.55
CA ALA A 187 -15.45 -10.28 -26.26
C ALA A 187 -14.43 -10.22 -27.42
N LYS A 188 -14.20 -9.04 -28.02
CA LYS A 188 -13.20 -8.87 -29.06
C LYS A 188 -11.81 -8.58 -28.49
N SER A 189 -11.70 -7.54 -27.66
CA SER A 189 -10.40 -7.03 -27.18
C SER A 189 -9.92 -7.77 -25.96
N GLY A 190 -10.81 -8.12 -25.03
CA GLY A 190 -10.45 -8.76 -23.79
C GLY A 190 -9.60 -10.02 -23.95
N PRO A 191 -9.99 -11.03 -24.76
CA PRO A 191 -9.19 -12.24 -24.95
C PRO A 191 -7.84 -12.03 -25.65
N GLN A 192 -7.67 -10.91 -26.34
CA GLN A 192 -6.42 -10.56 -27.02
C GLN A 192 -5.44 -9.83 -26.09
N GLU A 193 -5.97 -9.01 -25.21
CA GLU A 193 -5.20 -8.18 -24.30
C GLU A 193 -4.97 -8.85 -22.94
N SER A 194 -5.98 -9.55 -22.42
CA SER A 194 -5.89 -10.33 -21.22
C SER A 194 -5.60 -11.80 -21.56
N ARG A 195 -4.43 -12.29 -21.19
CA ARG A 195 -4.11 -13.70 -21.32
C ARG A 195 -4.24 -14.38 -19.97
N GLY A 196 -4.64 -15.65 -19.97
CA GLY A 196 -4.66 -16.50 -18.78
C GLY A 196 -5.83 -16.23 -17.83
N SER A 197 -5.58 -15.81 -16.65
CA SER A 197 -6.52 -15.87 -15.51
C SER A 197 -7.33 -14.61 -15.23
N TRP A 198 -7.68 -13.83 -16.24
CA TRP A 198 -8.57 -12.69 -16.01
C TRP A 198 -9.91 -13.16 -15.36
N ARG A 199 -10.35 -12.46 -14.32
CA ARG A 199 -11.39 -12.92 -13.38
C ARG A 199 -12.80 -12.84 -13.92
N GLN A 200 -13.05 -11.82 -14.75
CA GLN A 200 -14.38 -11.59 -15.31
C GLN A 200 -14.48 -12.23 -16.69
N PRO A 201 -15.66 -12.70 -17.09
CA PRO A 201 -15.85 -13.21 -18.44
C PRO A 201 -15.73 -12.08 -19.46
N HIS A 202 -15.22 -12.38 -20.63
CA HIS A 202 -15.26 -11.49 -21.79
C HIS A 202 -16.53 -11.80 -22.59
N THR A 203 -17.55 -10.96 -22.49
CA THR A 203 -18.85 -11.19 -23.12
C THR A 203 -19.10 -10.24 -24.28
N GLY A 204 -19.98 -10.66 -25.20
CA GLY A 204 -20.56 -9.83 -26.24
C GLY A 204 -22.09 -9.94 -26.20
N GLU A 205 -22.74 -9.14 -27.03
CA GLU A 205 -24.19 -9.12 -27.10
C GLU A 205 -24.66 -9.05 -28.54
N THR A 206 -25.71 -9.79 -28.88
CA THR A 206 -26.35 -9.74 -30.21
C THR A 206 -27.62 -8.94 -30.15
N LEU A 207 -27.67 -7.85 -30.91
CA LEU A 207 -28.88 -7.07 -31.11
C LEU A 207 -29.61 -7.56 -32.37
N GLN A 208 -30.88 -8.00 -32.23
CA GLN A 208 -31.73 -8.37 -33.35
C GLN A 208 -32.13 -7.13 -34.16
N PRO A 209 -32.58 -7.26 -35.42
CA PRO A 209 -33.13 -6.14 -36.20
C PRO A 209 -34.18 -5.36 -35.42
N GLY A 210 -33.98 -4.05 -35.28
CA GLY A 210 -34.88 -3.15 -34.54
C GLY A 210 -34.74 -3.22 -33.02
N GLU A 211 -33.84 -4.07 -32.48
CA GLU A 211 -33.60 -4.12 -31.04
C GLU A 211 -32.69 -2.98 -30.58
N SER A 212 -33.00 -2.46 -29.41
CA SER A 212 -32.15 -1.50 -28.71
C SER A 212 -31.77 -1.99 -27.33
N ARG A 213 -30.57 -1.58 -26.87
CA ARG A 213 -30.09 -1.90 -25.54
C ARG A 213 -29.55 -0.63 -24.88
N GLN A 214 -29.92 -0.41 -23.63
CA GLN A 214 -29.50 0.77 -22.85
C GLN A 214 -28.60 0.34 -21.70
N TYR A 215 -27.56 1.14 -21.47
CA TYR A 215 -26.63 1.09 -20.35
C TYR A 215 -26.57 2.46 -19.73
N GLY A 216 -26.09 2.56 -18.49
CA GLY A 216 -26.01 3.86 -17.83
C GLY A 216 -24.98 3.91 -16.71
N PHE A 217 -24.60 5.13 -16.40
CA PHE A 217 -23.69 5.49 -15.34
C PHE A 217 -24.19 6.72 -14.61
N THR A 218 -24.05 6.74 -13.30
CA THR A 218 -24.41 7.91 -12.51
C THR A 218 -23.20 8.43 -11.74
N TRP A 219 -22.86 9.69 -11.96
CA TRP A 219 -21.89 10.40 -11.14
C TRP A 219 -22.55 10.91 -9.86
N ARG A 220 -21.86 10.72 -8.73
CA ARG A 220 -22.27 11.11 -7.40
C ARG A 220 -21.17 11.88 -6.69
N VAL A 221 -21.58 12.77 -5.78
CA VAL A 221 -20.67 13.50 -4.89
C VAL A 221 -20.83 12.95 -3.49
N ALA A 222 -19.71 12.69 -2.82
CA ALA A 222 -19.67 12.29 -1.42
C ALA A 222 -18.80 13.28 -0.61
N GLY A 223 -19.28 13.70 0.55
CA GLY A 223 -18.54 14.55 1.47
C GLY A 223 -17.65 13.78 2.45
N SER A 224 -17.80 12.43 2.49
CA SER A 224 -17.05 11.59 3.41
C SER A 224 -16.95 10.15 2.91
N TYR A 225 -16.00 9.36 3.45
CA TYR A 225 -15.90 7.93 3.12
C TYR A 225 -17.13 7.09 3.54
N PRO A 226 -17.74 7.31 4.71
CA PRO A 226 -19.02 6.67 5.02
C PRO A 226 -20.12 6.97 3.98
N GLU A 227 -20.18 8.20 3.48
CA GLU A 227 -21.16 8.56 2.45
C GLU A 227 -20.90 7.85 1.11
N MET A 228 -19.64 7.59 0.75
CA MET A 228 -19.30 6.78 -0.42
C MET A 228 -19.90 5.36 -0.31
N ARG A 229 -19.82 4.75 0.88
CA ARG A 229 -20.42 3.44 1.17
C ARG A 229 -21.95 3.47 1.06
N ASP A 230 -22.57 4.54 1.54
CA ASP A 230 -24.01 4.73 1.43
C ASP A 230 -24.45 4.97 -0.02
N ILE A 231 -23.63 5.61 -0.83
CA ILE A 231 -23.88 5.75 -2.28
C ILE A 231 -23.87 4.37 -2.95
N LEU A 232 -22.88 3.52 -2.68
CA LEU A 232 -22.84 2.15 -3.21
C LEU A 232 -24.11 1.37 -2.83
N TYR A 233 -24.47 1.37 -1.56
CA TYR A 233 -25.68 0.71 -1.07
C TYR A 233 -26.95 1.25 -1.74
N ARG A 234 -27.15 2.57 -1.77
CA ARG A 234 -28.34 3.20 -2.37
C ARG A 234 -28.44 2.98 -3.87
N SER A 235 -27.32 2.82 -4.56
CA SER A 235 -27.26 2.50 -5.99
C SER A 235 -27.54 1.03 -6.28
N GLY A 236 -27.78 0.20 -5.26
CA GLY A 236 -28.01 -1.25 -5.41
C GLY A 236 -26.75 -2.03 -5.72
N SER A 237 -25.58 -1.46 -5.47
CA SER A 237 -24.29 -2.13 -5.43
C SER A 237 -24.06 -2.76 -4.05
N VAL A 238 -22.88 -3.29 -3.80
CA VAL A 238 -22.52 -3.97 -2.55
C VAL A 238 -21.50 -3.12 -1.79
N ASP A 239 -21.81 -2.76 -0.55
CA ASP A 239 -20.83 -2.21 0.38
C ASP A 239 -20.16 -3.36 1.13
N ILE A 240 -18.84 -3.46 1.00
CA ILE A 240 -18.05 -4.56 1.55
C ILE A 240 -17.17 -4.03 2.69
N ARG A 241 -17.12 -4.78 3.80
CA ARG A 241 -16.12 -4.64 4.85
C ARG A 241 -15.44 -5.99 5.09
N VAL A 242 -14.18 -5.99 5.48
CA VAL A 242 -13.43 -7.23 5.71
C VAL A 242 -12.40 -7.11 6.83
N VAL A 243 -12.25 -8.17 7.62
CA VAL A 243 -11.23 -8.33 8.67
C VAL A 243 -10.56 -9.68 8.45
N PRO A 244 -9.21 -9.76 8.48
CA PRO A 244 -8.23 -8.70 8.73
C PRO A 244 -7.92 -7.88 7.46
N GLY A 245 -8.39 -8.27 6.32
CA GLY A 245 -8.18 -7.76 4.99
C GLY A 245 -8.38 -8.85 3.96
N MET A 246 -8.18 -8.57 2.68
CA MET A 246 -8.34 -9.57 1.62
C MET A 246 -7.05 -10.38 1.34
N THR A 247 -5.93 -10.07 1.99
CA THR A 247 -4.79 -10.98 2.10
C THR A 247 -4.90 -11.72 3.42
N VAL A 248 -5.00 -13.05 3.37
CA VAL A 248 -5.30 -13.89 4.53
C VAL A 248 -4.25 -15.00 4.65
N PRO A 249 -3.54 -15.13 5.76
CA PRO A 249 -2.65 -16.26 5.97
C PRO A 249 -3.43 -17.59 5.97
N ARG A 250 -2.83 -18.63 5.38
CA ARG A 250 -3.43 -19.95 5.26
C ARG A 250 -3.88 -20.49 6.62
N GLY A 251 -5.11 -20.99 6.68
CA GLY A 251 -5.71 -21.53 7.88
C GLY A 251 -6.23 -20.50 8.87
N GLN A 252 -5.98 -19.20 8.67
CA GLN A 252 -6.61 -18.14 9.45
C GLN A 252 -8.01 -17.83 8.89
N GLU A 253 -8.85 -17.24 9.73
CA GLU A 253 -10.20 -16.82 9.35
C GLU A 253 -10.22 -15.34 8.95
N ALA A 254 -10.90 -15.06 7.83
CA ALA A 254 -11.37 -13.73 7.53
C ALA A 254 -12.88 -13.66 7.72
N VAL A 255 -13.36 -12.52 8.17
CA VAL A 255 -14.79 -12.21 8.25
C VAL A 255 -15.08 -11.04 7.33
N PHE A 256 -16.09 -11.19 6.47
CA PHE A 256 -16.51 -10.10 5.61
C PHE A 256 -18.01 -9.84 5.73
N ALA A 257 -18.37 -8.58 5.64
CA ALA A 257 -19.74 -8.09 5.67
C ALA A 257 -20.14 -7.59 4.29
N LEU A 258 -21.30 -8.04 3.82
CA LEU A 258 -21.95 -7.56 2.61
C LEU A 258 -23.19 -6.76 3.02
N ARG A 259 -23.17 -5.43 2.85
CA ARG A 259 -24.34 -4.57 3.03
C ARG A 259 -24.94 -4.29 1.65
N MET A 260 -26.15 -4.76 1.40
CA MET A 260 -26.76 -4.74 0.09
C MET A 260 -28.31 -4.74 0.18
N GLN A 261 -28.97 -4.12 -0.81
CA GLN A 261 -30.42 -4.03 -0.85
C GLN A 261 -31.07 -5.38 -1.20
N ASP A 262 -30.50 -6.08 -2.16
CA ASP A 262 -30.92 -7.41 -2.55
C ASP A 262 -30.05 -8.42 -1.80
N ALA A 263 -30.61 -9.22 -0.91
CA ALA A 263 -29.87 -10.24 -0.17
C ALA A 263 -29.10 -11.17 -1.10
N PRO A 264 -27.94 -11.72 -0.65
CA PRO A 264 -27.19 -12.68 -1.44
C PRO A 264 -28.02 -13.93 -1.73
N ASP A 265 -28.15 -14.30 -3.00
CA ASP A 265 -28.83 -15.56 -3.43
C ASP A 265 -27.92 -16.76 -3.06
N SER A 266 -26.63 -16.65 -3.33
CA SER A 266 -25.61 -17.63 -3.00
C SER A 266 -24.21 -17.06 -3.09
N LEU A 267 -23.27 -17.70 -2.40
CA LEU A 267 -21.83 -17.45 -2.53
C LEU A 267 -21.14 -18.72 -3.02
N ARG A 268 -20.19 -18.57 -3.93
CA ARG A 268 -19.40 -19.67 -4.47
C ARG A 268 -17.93 -19.39 -4.38
N ALA A 269 -17.19 -20.25 -3.67
CA ALA A 269 -15.74 -20.25 -3.68
C ALA A 269 -15.20 -20.84 -5.00
N GLU A 270 -14.08 -20.33 -5.48
CA GLU A 270 -13.38 -20.87 -6.66
C GLU A 270 -12.85 -22.28 -6.40
N PHE A 271 -12.34 -22.53 -5.19
CA PHE A 271 -11.82 -23.82 -4.75
C PHE A 271 -12.66 -24.35 -3.57
N PRO A 272 -13.87 -24.87 -3.81
CA PRO A 272 -14.81 -25.21 -2.72
C PRO A 272 -14.29 -26.30 -1.79
N GLU A 273 -13.45 -27.23 -2.28
CA GLU A 273 -12.82 -28.29 -1.49
C GLU A 273 -11.66 -27.78 -0.58
N LYS A 274 -11.17 -26.56 -0.84
CA LYS A 274 -10.07 -25.93 -0.10
C LYS A 274 -10.48 -24.61 0.56
N THR A 275 -11.77 -24.34 0.58
CA THR A 275 -12.32 -23.10 1.15
C THR A 275 -13.49 -23.42 2.06
N ARG A 276 -13.33 -23.12 3.34
CA ARG A 276 -14.46 -23.15 4.27
C ARG A 276 -15.14 -21.78 4.25
N LEU A 277 -16.37 -21.74 3.77
CA LEU A 277 -17.17 -20.53 3.66
C LEU A 277 -18.53 -20.77 4.34
N ARG A 278 -18.93 -19.90 5.27
CA ARG A 278 -20.21 -20.02 5.97
C ARG A 278 -20.81 -18.65 6.29
N LEU A 279 -22.13 -18.57 6.26
CA LEU A 279 -22.85 -17.44 6.83
C LEU A 279 -22.70 -17.50 8.36
N ARG A 280 -22.22 -16.41 8.97
CA ARG A 280 -22.11 -16.25 10.42
C ARG A 280 -23.43 -15.75 11.00
N GLU A 281 -23.92 -14.62 10.48
CA GLU A 281 -25.14 -13.97 10.93
C GLU A 281 -25.63 -12.96 9.89
N SER A 282 -26.91 -12.53 10.03
CA SER A 282 -27.51 -11.48 9.19
C SER A 282 -28.27 -10.49 10.07
N HIS A 283 -28.01 -9.21 9.87
CA HIS A 283 -28.66 -8.11 10.57
C HIS A 283 -29.25 -7.13 9.55
N GLY A 284 -30.55 -7.27 9.28
CA GLY A 284 -31.21 -6.45 8.26
C GLY A 284 -30.62 -6.70 6.87
N ASP A 285 -30.02 -5.67 6.30
CA ASP A 285 -29.39 -5.65 4.97
C ASP A 285 -27.90 -6.00 4.98
N THR A 286 -27.35 -6.37 6.13
CA THR A 286 -25.95 -6.71 6.31
C THR A 286 -25.79 -8.20 6.64
N HIS A 287 -25.00 -8.91 5.85
CA HIS A 287 -24.74 -10.33 5.94
C HIS A 287 -23.27 -10.60 6.21
N LEU A 288 -22.96 -11.23 7.35
CA LEU A 288 -21.59 -11.54 7.77
C LEU A 288 -21.24 -12.97 7.40
N TYR A 289 -20.13 -13.14 6.70
CA TYR A 289 -19.60 -14.44 6.31
C TYR A 289 -18.21 -14.65 6.89
N GLU A 290 -17.94 -15.89 7.27
CA GLU A 290 -16.58 -16.34 7.63
C GLU A 290 -16.00 -17.15 6.49
N VAL A 291 -14.72 -16.92 6.20
CA VAL A 291 -13.98 -17.66 5.18
C VAL A 291 -12.58 -18.03 5.68
N CYS A 292 -12.15 -19.25 5.33
CA CYS A 292 -10.81 -19.73 5.58
C CYS A 292 -10.33 -20.48 4.34
N PHE A 293 -9.09 -20.19 3.91
CA PHE A 293 -8.50 -20.71 2.68
C PHE A 293 -7.34 -21.66 2.99
N GLU A 294 -7.28 -22.75 2.23
CA GLU A 294 -6.14 -23.69 2.21
C GLU A 294 -5.35 -23.60 0.89
N GLN A 295 -5.98 -23.06 -0.19
CA GLN A 295 -5.33 -22.87 -1.47
C GLN A 295 -4.50 -21.59 -1.44
N LEU A 296 -3.16 -21.72 -1.53
CA LEU A 296 -2.27 -20.56 -1.66
C LEU A 296 -2.50 -19.82 -2.98
N GLY A 297 -2.27 -18.52 -2.95
CA GLY A 297 -2.47 -17.63 -4.07
C GLY A 297 -3.86 -17.02 -4.11
N GLU A 298 -4.28 -16.63 -5.29
CA GLU A 298 -5.55 -15.95 -5.53
C GLU A 298 -6.75 -16.89 -5.33
N ASN A 299 -7.75 -16.43 -4.62
CA ASN A 299 -8.99 -17.15 -4.32
C ASN A 299 -10.17 -16.22 -4.52
N LEU A 300 -11.09 -16.57 -5.41
CA LEU A 300 -12.28 -15.79 -5.69
C LEU A 300 -13.50 -16.33 -4.93
N ILE A 301 -14.23 -15.40 -4.33
CA ILE A 301 -15.59 -15.65 -3.81
C ILE A 301 -16.56 -14.90 -4.70
N THR A 302 -17.35 -15.63 -5.50
CA THR A 302 -18.40 -15.03 -6.31
C THR A 302 -19.67 -14.91 -5.50
N VAL A 303 -20.21 -13.70 -5.39
CA VAL A 303 -21.48 -13.38 -4.75
C VAL A 303 -22.54 -13.23 -5.84
N PHE A 304 -23.60 -14.03 -5.79
CA PHE A 304 -24.77 -13.93 -6.65
C PHE A 304 -25.91 -13.23 -5.90
N PHE A 305 -26.58 -12.29 -6.54
CA PHE A 305 -27.62 -11.50 -5.91
C PHE A 305 -28.59 -10.92 -6.93
N GLY A 306 -29.80 -10.61 -6.49
CA GLY A 306 -30.82 -9.83 -7.21
C GLY A 306 -30.96 -10.12 -8.70
N ASN A 307 -31.68 -11.17 -9.08
CA ASN A 307 -31.97 -11.55 -10.47
C ASN A 307 -30.71 -11.90 -11.32
N GLY A 308 -29.77 -12.63 -10.74
CA GLY A 308 -28.62 -13.18 -11.46
C GLY A 308 -27.45 -12.20 -11.64
N ARG A 309 -27.45 -11.06 -10.97
CA ARG A 309 -26.29 -10.20 -10.84
C ARG A 309 -25.21 -10.89 -10.03
N LYS A 310 -23.96 -10.53 -10.29
CA LYS A 310 -22.84 -11.10 -9.57
C LYS A 310 -21.69 -10.11 -9.41
N THR A 311 -20.93 -10.32 -8.35
CA THR A 311 -19.63 -9.69 -8.14
C THR A 311 -18.65 -10.71 -7.60
N SER A 312 -17.35 -10.44 -7.70
CA SER A 312 -16.30 -11.30 -7.15
C SER A 312 -15.50 -10.54 -6.10
N LEU A 313 -15.28 -11.18 -4.95
CA LEU A 313 -14.34 -10.76 -3.93
C LEU A 313 -13.02 -11.46 -4.18
N GLU A 314 -11.95 -10.70 -4.22
CA GLU A 314 -10.62 -11.19 -4.55
C GLU A 314 -9.79 -11.30 -3.28
N PHE A 315 -9.65 -12.52 -2.78
CA PHE A 315 -8.77 -12.83 -1.65
C PHE A 315 -7.44 -13.39 -2.13
N PHE A 316 -6.40 -13.16 -1.36
CA PHE A 316 -5.10 -13.80 -1.54
C PHE A 316 -4.74 -14.60 -0.27
N CYS A 317 -4.56 -15.90 -0.42
CA CYS A 317 -4.11 -16.76 0.66
C CYS A 317 -2.58 -16.86 0.64
N SER A 318 -1.94 -16.42 1.73
CA SER A 318 -0.48 -16.44 1.87
C SER A 318 -0.01 -17.50 2.88
N LEU A 319 1.29 -17.78 2.91
CA LEU A 319 1.93 -18.38 4.08
C LEU A 319 1.82 -17.43 5.27
N SER A 320 2.15 -17.91 6.47
CA SER A 320 2.15 -17.05 7.66
C SER A 320 3.19 -15.93 7.51
N PRO A 321 2.93 -14.75 8.10
CA PRO A 321 3.87 -13.63 8.04
C PRO A 321 5.27 -14.00 8.55
N LYS A 322 5.37 -14.74 9.65
CA LYS A 322 6.65 -15.19 10.19
C LYS A 322 7.40 -16.08 9.19
N GLU A 323 6.72 -17.10 8.65
CA GLU A 323 7.32 -18.01 7.68
C GLU A 323 7.83 -17.27 6.44
N LEU A 324 7.09 -16.26 5.96
CA LEU A 324 7.50 -15.46 4.81
C LEU A 324 8.72 -14.59 5.09
N LEU A 325 8.80 -13.97 6.28
CA LEU A 325 9.98 -13.23 6.71
C LEU A 325 11.23 -14.13 6.75
N GLU A 326 11.11 -15.30 7.35
CA GLU A 326 12.19 -16.28 7.46
C GLU A 326 12.64 -16.79 6.08
N LYS A 327 11.68 -17.20 5.23
CA LYS A 327 11.99 -17.71 3.88
C LYS A 327 12.59 -16.62 2.98
N ARG A 328 12.10 -15.38 3.04
CA ARG A 328 12.67 -14.28 2.25
C ARG A 328 14.09 -13.95 2.67
N SER A 329 14.33 -13.86 3.97
CA SER A 329 15.66 -13.60 4.53
C SER A 329 16.65 -14.70 4.16
N ALA A 330 16.26 -15.96 4.35
CA ALA A 330 17.06 -17.11 3.97
C ALA A 330 17.38 -17.13 2.47
N PHE A 331 16.39 -16.83 1.61
CA PHE A 331 16.63 -16.79 0.17
C PHE A 331 17.62 -15.69 -0.23
N LEU A 332 17.52 -14.50 0.37
CA LEU A 332 18.47 -13.42 0.14
C LEU A 332 19.91 -13.82 0.51
N THR A 333 20.10 -14.40 1.67
CA THR A 333 21.43 -14.73 2.18
C THR A 333 22.05 -15.95 1.52
N GLN A 334 21.24 -16.92 1.12
CA GLN A 334 21.72 -18.19 0.51
C GLN A 334 21.86 -18.13 -1.01
N HIS A 335 21.02 -17.33 -1.69
CA HIS A 335 20.93 -17.34 -3.15
C HIS A 335 21.19 -15.99 -3.81
N GLN A 336 21.14 -14.87 -3.07
CA GLN A 336 21.26 -13.54 -3.65
C GLN A 336 22.54 -12.80 -3.25
N GLN A 337 23.43 -13.38 -2.48
CA GLN A 337 24.70 -12.77 -2.12
C GLN A 337 25.83 -13.26 -3.02
N PHE A 338 26.57 -12.33 -3.60
CA PHE A 338 27.84 -12.64 -4.26
C PHE A 338 28.93 -12.92 -3.24
N ARG A 339 29.65 -14.02 -3.45
CA ARG A 339 30.80 -14.41 -2.64
C ARG A 339 31.96 -14.78 -3.58
N ASP A 340 32.63 -13.76 -4.09
CA ASP A 340 33.76 -13.89 -5.00
C ASP A 340 34.72 -12.73 -4.79
N THR A 341 35.76 -12.96 -3.99
CA THR A 341 36.77 -11.96 -3.64
C THR A 341 37.58 -11.43 -4.85
N GLY A 342 37.45 -12.06 -6.02
CA GLY A 342 37.98 -11.55 -7.27
C GLY A 342 37.13 -10.47 -7.93
N ARG A 343 35.97 -10.17 -7.38
CA ARG A 343 35.03 -9.18 -7.91
C ARG A 343 34.96 -7.95 -7.03
N TRP A 344 34.83 -6.79 -7.65
CA TRP A 344 34.64 -5.53 -6.92
C TRP A 344 33.27 -5.44 -6.19
N TYR A 345 32.31 -6.27 -6.60
CA TYR A 345 30.99 -6.38 -5.98
C TYR A 345 30.86 -7.60 -5.07
N ASP A 346 31.98 -8.13 -4.59
CA ASP A 346 31.97 -9.15 -3.55
C ASP A 346 31.19 -8.69 -2.32
N GLY A 347 30.37 -9.56 -1.76
CA GLY A 347 29.47 -9.26 -0.65
C GLY A 347 28.13 -8.62 -1.07
N LEU A 348 27.95 -8.18 -2.31
CA LEU A 348 26.71 -7.56 -2.80
C LEU A 348 25.52 -8.54 -2.75
N TYR A 349 24.38 -8.09 -2.23
CA TYR A 349 23.11 -8.77 -2.47
C TYR A 349 22.54 -8.35 -3.83
N GLY A 350 22.64 -9.24 -4.81
CA GLY A 350 22.25 -8.96 -6.19
C GLY A 350 20.78 -9.16 -6.49
N VAL A 351 20.43 -8.99 -7.75
CA VAL A 351 19.11 -9.27 -8.29
C VAL A 351 19.03 -10.75 -8.71
N TYR A 352 17.96 -11.42 -8.32
CA TYR A 352 17.72 -12.81 -8.73
C TYR A 352 16.71 -12.85 -9.89
N ASP A 353 17.12 -13.43 -10.99
CA ASP A 353 16.26 -13.68 -12.14
C ASP A 353 15.42 -14.93 -11.86
N MET A 354 14.18 -14.73 -11.45
CA MET A 354 13.29 -15.81 -11.05
C MET A 354 12.90 -16.71 -12.23
N ALA A 355 12.85 -16.17 -13.44
CA ALA A 355 12.52 -16.93 -14.64
C ALA A 355 13.67 -17.86 -15.05
N ALA A 356 14.90 -17.37 -14.95
CA ALA A 356 16.10 -18.12 -15.28
C ALA A 356 16.66 -18.92 -14.09
N GLY A 357 16.20 -18.67 -12.87
CA GLY A 357 16.74 -19.27 -11.65
C GLY A 357 18.20 -18.87 -11.38
N GLN A 358 18.58 -17.62 -11.66
CA GLN A 358 19.97 -17.18 -11.62
C GLN A 358 20.16 -15.85 -10.91
N LEU A 359 21.21 -15.76 -10.11
CA LEU A 359 21.71 -14.50 -9.57
C LEU A 359 22.35 -13.67 -10.71
N ARG A 360 21.89 -12.43 -10.86
CA ARG A 360 22.38 -11.48 -11.85
C ARG A 360 23.17 -10.37 -11.16
N GLY A 361 24.27 -9.98 -11.78
CA GLY A 361 25.16 -8.95 -11.28
C GLY A 361 25.75 -8.07 -12.40
N PRO A 362 26.74 -7.24 -12.06
CA PRO A 362 27.37 -6.33 -13.00
C PRO A 362 27.92 -6.96 -14.28
N ASP A 363 28.26 -8.22 -14.24
CA ASP A 363 28.75 -8.97 -15.40
C ASP A 363 27.65 -9.46 -16.35
N ASN A 364 26.40 -9.11 -16.09
CA ASN A 364 25.25 -9.43 -16.96
C ASN A 364 24.65 -8.14 -17.57
N PRO A 365 25.41 -7.38 -18.37
CA PRO A 365 24.97 -6.06 -18.87
C PRO A 365 23.69 -6.16 -19.72
N ASP A 366 23.52 -7.22 -20.48
CA ASP A 366 22.35 -7.43 -21.34
C ASP A 366 21.06 -7.62 -20.53
N TYR A 367 21.17 -8.09 -19.30
CA TYR A 367 20.03 -8.25 -18.41
C TYR A 367 19.52 -6.92 -17.82
N PHE A 368 20.44 -6.01 -17.54
CA PHE A 368 20.15 -4.73 -16.91
C PHE A 368 19.89 -3.59 -17.92
N ASP A 369 20.03 -3.88 -19.21
CA ASP A 369 19.94 -2.87 -20.25
C ASP A 369 20.98 -1.74 -20.04
N GLU A 370 20.83 -0.61 -20.71
CA GLU A 370 21.70 0.57 -20.58
C GLU A 370 21.72 1.20 -19.18
N ARG A 371 20.96 0.63 -18.23
CA ARG A 371 20.79 1.15 -16.86
C ARG A 371 21.56 0.38 -15.79
N LEU A 372 22.57 -0.38 -16.19
CA LEU A 372 23.41 -1.14 -15.25
C LEU A 372 23.87 -0.30 -14.06
N THR A 373 24.26 0.94 -14.31
CA THR A 373 24.73 1.88 -13.30
C THR A 373 23.66 2.31 -12.31
N TYR A 374 22.39 2.32 -12.72
CA TYR A 374 21.27 2.69 -11.85
C TYR A 374 20.92 1.57 -10.88
N PHE A 375 21.10 0.32 -11.27
CA PHE A 375 20.61 -0.82 -10.48
C PHE A 375 21.57 -1.33 -9.42
N LEU A 376 22.86 -0.99 -9.50
CA LEU A 376 23.87 -1.61 -8.64
C LEU A 376 23.99 -1.04 -7.24
N ALA A 377 23.57 0.19 -7.03
CA ALA A 377 23.65 0.86 -5.74
C ALA A 377 22.41 1.69 -5.42
N SER A 378 21.30 1.41 -6.08
CA SER A 378 20.03 2.11 -5.91
C SER A 378 19.12 1.35 -4.94
N ASP A 379 18.17 2.07 -4.38
CA ASP A 379 17.07 1.55 -3.59
C ASP A 379 16.23 0.53 -4.35
N ASP A 380 15.97 0.77 -5.64
CA ASP A 380 15.09 -0.05 -6.46
C ASP A 380 15.40 -1.56 -6.35
N PRO A 381 16.57 -2.06 -6.75
CA PRO A 381 16.84 -3.48 -6.73
C PRO A 381 17.69 -3.98 -5.56
N ILE A 382 18.51 -3.13 -4.92
CA ILE A 382 19.62 -3.62 -4.11
C ILE A 382 19.63 -3.11 -2.68
N LEU A 383 19.61 -1.79 -2.45
CA LEU A 383 19.88 -1.21 -1.12
C LEU A 383 18.92 -1.65 -0.02
N GLY A 384 17.72 -2.10 -0.38
CA GLY A 384 16.72 -2.58 0.58
C GLY A 384 16.97 -3.96 1.15
N LYS A 385 17.78 -4.78 0.49
CA LYS A 385 17.93 -6.20 0.87
C LYS A 385 18.62 -6.37 2.22
N ALA A 386 19.76 -5.74 2.41
CA ALA A 386 20.51 -5.84 3.65
C ALA A 386 19.77 -5.23 4.86
N PRO A 387 19.15 -4.04 4.77
CA PRO A 387 18.29 -3.52 5.84
C PRO A 387 17.14 -4.47 6.20
N PHE A 388 16.52 -5.13 5.22
CA PHE A 388 15.46 -6.11 5.50
C PHE A 388 15.99 -7.32 6.26
N VAL A 389 17.09 -7.94 5.81
CA VAL A 389 17.72 -9.07 6.51
C VAL A 389 18.12 -8.65 7.93
N ALA A 390 18.68 -7.45 8.11
CA ALA A 390 19.05 -6.93 9.42
C ALA A 390 17.81 -6.69 10.31
N SER A 391 16.74 -6.08 9.78
CA SER A 391 15.47 -5.88 10.51
C SER A 391 14.83 -7.19 10.95
N LYS A 392 14.85 -8.22 10.08
CA LYS A 392 14.37 -9.56 10.44
C LYS A 392 15.23 -10.17 11.55
N ASN A 393 16.55 -10.06 11.46
CA ASN A 393 17.47 -10.63 12.45
C ASN A 393 17.49 -9.86 13.78
N ALA A 394 17.14 -8.60 13.83
CA ALA A 394 16.87 -7.88 15.07
C ALA A 394 15.61 -8.36 15.81
N VAL A 395 14.75 -9.12 15.11
CA VAL A 395 13.53 -9.74 15.68
C VAL A 395 13.73 -11.25 15.85
N TRP A 396 14.07 -11.94 14.77
CA TRP A 396 14.27 -13.39 14.71
C TRP A 396 15.71 -13.68 14.27
N PRO A 397 16.69 -13.72 15.21
CA PRO A 397 18.09 -13.89 14.85
C PRO A 397 18.39 -15.28 14.29
N ASP A 398 19.15 -15.32 13.20
CA ASP A 398 19.75 -16.51 12.63
C ASP A 398 21.26 -16.28 12.45
N PRO A 399 22.14 -17.10 13.07
CA PRO A 399 23.57 -16.88 13.01
C PRO A 399 24.17 -16.89 11.60
N SER A 400 23.60 -17.65 10.68
CA SER A 400 24.09 -17.74 9.30
C SER A 400 23.72 -16.50 8.47
N GLU A 401 22.55 -15.94 8.72
CA GLU A 401 22.11 -14.70 8.09
C GLU A 401 22.88 -13.48 8.64
N ILE A 402 23.18 -13.48 9.94
CA ILE A 402 24.01 -12.45 10.58
C ILE A 402 25.43 -12.51 10.00
N GLU A 403 26.03 -13.69 9.82
CA GLU A 403 27.31 -13.85 9.14
C GLU A 403 27.27 -13.30 7.70
N SER A 404 26.18 -13.56 6.97
CA SER A 404 25.99 -13.02 5.62
C SER A 404 25.92 -11.49 5.61
N LEU A 405 25.24 -10.88 6.60
CA LEU A 405 25.21 -9.43 6.78
C LEU A 405 26.61 -8.87 7.08
N GLU A 406 27.35 -9.50 8.00
CA GLU A 406 28.71 -9.09 8.33
C GLU A 406 29.63 -9.14 7.11
N TYR A 407 29.53 -10.18 6.31
CA TYR A 407 30.24 -10.29 5.04
C TYR A 407 29.89 -9.16 4.06
N HIS A 408 28.60 -8.81 3.95
CA HIS A 408 28.14 -7.66 3.14
C HIS A 408 28.71 -6.33 3.64
N LEU A 409 28.74 -6.12 4.95
CA LEU A 409 29.29 -4.90 5.56
C LEU A 409 30.79 -4.76 5.32
N GLU A 410 31.53 -5.86 5.45
CA GLU A 410 32.99 -5.87 5.32
C GLU A 410 33.45 -5.75 3.86
N HIS A 411 32.82 -6.47 2.95
CA HIS A 411 33.29 -6.59 1.58
C HIS A 411 32.66 -5.59 0.61
N PHE A 412 31.45 -5.10 0.90
CA PHE A 412 30.73 -4.23 -0.05
C PHE A 412 30.43 -2.84 0.51
N VAL A 413 29.97 -2.73 1.76
CA VAL A 413 29.46 -1.46 2.29
C VAL A 413 30.58 -0.54 2.79
N TRP A 414 31.33 -0.98 3.82
CA TRP A 414 32.32 -0.14 4.50
C TRP A 414 33.59 -0.02 3.69
N GLY A 415 33.90 1.19 3.24
CA GLY A 415 35.03 1.42 2.32
C GLY A 415 34.70 1.15 0.85
N GLY A 416 33.50 0.69 0.55
CA GLY A 416 32.96 0.51 -0.79
C GLY A 416 31.82 1.49 -1.07
N LEU A 417 30.58 1.07 -0.86
CA LEU A 417 29.38 1.88 -1.04
C LEU A 417 29.36 3.12 -0.14
N GLN A 418 29.84 2.99 1.08
CA GLN A 418 30.01 4.08 2.03
C GLN A 418 31.49 4.39 2.29
N ARG A 419 31.84 5.66 2.34
CA ARG A 419 33.17 6.10 2.73
C ARG A 419 33.41 5.84 4.22
N THR A 420 34.65 5.50 4.56
CA THR A 420 35.05 5.30 5.96
C THR A 420 35.24 6.62 6.68
N ASP A 421 35.51 6.56 7.98
CA ASP A 421 35.89 7.69 8.83
C ASP A 421 37.29 8.26 8.52
N GLU A 422 38.13 7.51 7.81
CA GLU A 422 39.48 7.93 7.39
C GLU A 422 39.48 8.63 6.01
N GLU A 423 38.41 8.58 5.28
CA GLU A 423 38.30 9.10 3.91
C GLU A 423 37.83 10.55 3.85
N HIS A 424 38.64 11.44 4.39
CA HIS A 424 38.40 12.89 4.38
C HIS A 424 38.35 13.50 2.97
N PRO A 425 37.58 14.59 2.72
CA PRO A 425 36.72 15.31 3.68
C PRO A 425 35.24 14.87 3.72
N LEU A 426 34.87 13.77 3.12
CA LEU A 426 33.47 13.32 2.99
C LEU A 426 33.26 11.99 3.69
N GLU A 427 33.75 11.86 4.91
CA GLU A 427 33.59 10.67 5.74
C GLU A 427 32.14 10.28 5.90
N TYR A 428 31.86 9.00 5.94
CA TYR A 428 30.51 8.41 6.03
C TYR A 428 29.57 8.70 4.85
N GLY A 429 30.06 9.37 3.80
CA GLY A 429 29.26 9.66 2.61
C GLY A 429 28.85 8.39 1.87
N VAL A 430 27.60 8.34 1.40
CA VAL A 430 27.01 7.20 0.71
C VAL A 430 26.91 7.50 -0.78
N TYR A 431 27.34 6.57 -1.61
CA TYR A 431 27.23 6.67 -3.05
C TYR A 431 25.87 6.10 -3.52
N GLY A 432 25.07 6.91 -4.19
CA GLY A 432 23.77 6.53 -4.76
C GLY A 432 23.84 5.83 -6.12
N THR A 433 25.04 5.67 -6.68
CA THR A 433 25.28 4.99 -7.95
C THR A 433 26.64 4.31 -7.95
N PRO A 434 26.94 3.40 -8.88
CA PRO A 434 28.26 2.75 -9.00
C PRO A 434 29.41 3.70 -9.35
N ASN A 435 29.19 5.00 -9.50
CA ASN A 435 30.27 5.99 -9.70
C ASN A 435 31.35 5.89 -8.60
N TRP A 436 30.99 5.47 -7.40
CA TRP A 436 31.96 5.24 -6.33
C TRP A 436 33.01 4.23 -6.75
N TYR A 437 32.66 3.18 -7.48
CA TYR A 437 33.58 2.20 -8.00
C TYR A 437 34.58 2.84 -8.96
N ILE A 438 34.09 3.61 -9.92
CA ILE A 438 34.93 4.32 -10.90
C ILE A 438 35.78 5.39 -10.19
N ASN A 439 35.24 6.09 -9.19
CA ASN A 439 35.96 7.10 -8.45
C ASN A 439 37.08 6.52 -7.57
N ARG A 440 36.92 5.30 -7.09
CA ARG A 440 37.93 4.59 -6.30
C ARG A 440 38.97 3.89 -7.18
N HIS A 441 38.59 3.39 -8.33
CA HIS A 441 39.44 2.65 -9.27
C HIS A 441 39.72 3.51 -10.51
N GLN A 442 40.72 4.41 -10.36
CA GLN A 442 41.05 5.40 -11.40
C GLN A 442 41.43 4.81 -12.74
N ASP A 443 42.02 3.62 -12.78
CA ASP A 443 42.35 2.85 -13.97
C ASP A 443 41.12 2.48 -14.82
N LEU A 444 39.95 2.34 -14.21
CA LEU A 444 38.70 2.05 -14.92
C LEU A 444 38.01 3.28 -15.49
N ARG A 445 38.35 4.48 -15.01
CA ARG A 445 37.77 5.75 -15.52
C ARG A 445 38.06 5.95 -17.02
N ALA A 446 39.23 5.53 -17.48
CA ALA A 446 39.62 5.68 -18.86
C ALA A 446 38.79 4.83 -19.85
N THR A 447 38.12 3.78 -19.37
CA THR A 447 37.32 2.84 -20.18
C THR A 447 35.83 3.12 -20.13
N GLN A 448 35.38 3.97 -19.22
CA GLN A 448 33.96 4.33 -19.03
C GLN A 448 33.67 5.69 -19.67
N THR A 449 32.88 5.67 -20.74
CA THR A 449 32.46 6.89 -21.46
C THR A 449 31.06 7.35 -21.14
N ASP A 450 30.35 6.67 -20.25
CA ASP A 450 28.97 6.98 -19.92
C ASP A 450 28.88 8.22 -19.05
N TYR A 451 28.35 9.32 -19.62
CA TYR A 451 28.10 10.57 -18.90
C TYR A 451 27.15 10.40 -17.69
N LYS A 452 26.34 9.35 -17.65
CA LYS A 452 25.47 9.02 -16.51
C LYS A 452 26.26 8.59 -15.29
N LEU A 453 27.53 8.27 -15.44
CA LEU A 453 28.45 8.04 -14.34
C LEU A 453 28.97 9.35 -13.74
N GLU A 454 28.73 10.47 -14.39
CA GLU A 454 29.09 11.77 -13.84
C GLU A 454 28.06 12.22 -12.80
N THR A 455 28.51 12.49 -11.66
CA THR A 455 28.09 13.40 -10.57
C THR A 455 26.61 13.49 -10.17
N THR A 456 25.62 13.35 -11.05
CA THR A 456 24.24 13.76 -10.75
C THR A 456 23.45 12.82 -9.87
N ARG A 457 23.95 11.62 -9.58
CA ARG A 457 23.27 10.61 -8.73
C ARG A 457 24.15 10.05 -7.63
N THR A 458 25.36 10.56 -7.49
CA THR A 458 26.21 10.28 -6.35
C THR A 458 25.68 11.07 -5.16
N TRP A 459 25.69 10.52 -3.95
CA TRP A 459 25.24 11.21 -2.73
C TRP A 459 23.74 11.54 -2.69
N ARG A 460 22.94 10.77 -3.39
CA ARG A 460 21.49 10.95 -3.47
C ARG A 460 20.85 10.89 -2.08
N THR A 461 19.93 11.80 -1.80
CA THR A 461 19.24 11.92 -0.50
C THR A 461 18.61 10.60 -0.07
N TYR A 462 17.98 9.92 -0.99
CA TYR A 462 17.24 8.66 -0.76
C TYR A 462 18.09 7.51 -0.19
N ASP A 463 19.36 7.43 -0.54
CA ASP A 463 20.19 6.25 -0.26
C ASP A 463 20.73 6.25 1.18
N TYR A 464 20.85 7.42 1.80
CA TYR A 464 21.33 7.55 3.18
C TYR A 464 20.46 6.87 4.22
N PRO A 465 19.12 7.04 4.23
CA PRO A 465 18.26 6.37 5.21
C PRO A 465 18.35 4.85 5.18
N HIS A 466 18.65 4.24 4.03
CA HIS A 466 18.79 2.80 3.90
C HIS A 466 20.06 2.28 4.54
N VAL A 467 21.19 2.97 4.31
CA VAL A 467 22.46 2.64 4.94
C VAL A 467 22.42 2.94 6.45
N MET A 468 21.79 4.05 6.85
CA MET A 468 21.54 4.37 8.25
C MET A 468 20.71 3.27 8.93
N MET A 469 19.64 2.79 8.26
CA MET A 469 18.82 1.69 8.74
C MET A 469 19.63 0.40 8.92
N LEU A 470 20.49 0.07 7.96
CA LEU A 470 21.35 -1.11 8.05
C LEU A 470 22.24 -1.06 9.30
N TRP A 471 22.94 0.07 9.55
CA TRP A 471 23.76 0.23 10.74
C TRP A 471 22.92 0.19 12.04
N TRP A 472 21.76 0.80 12.03
CA TRP A 472 20.85 0.81 13.17
C TRP A 472 20.33 -0.58 13.53
N GLU A 473 19.92 -1.36 12.54
CA GLU A 473 19.45 -2.73 12.79
C GLU A 473 20.62 -3.65 13.23
N MET A 474 21.77 -3.51 12.63
CA MET A 474 22.99 -4.22 13.07
C MET A 474 23.39 -3.83 14.49
N TYR A 475 23.25 -2.54 14.85
CA TYR A 475 23.44 -2.10 16.24
C TYR A 475 22.49 -2.85 17.20
N LYS A 476 21.22 -2.96 16.87
CA LYS A 476 20.27 -3.67 17.71
C LYS A 476 20.62 -5.16 17.86
N ILE A 477 21.05 -5.80 16.78
CA ILE A 477 21.51 -7.18 16.85
C ILE A 477 22.73 -7.30 17.78
N ALA A 478 23.75 -6.45 17.61
CA ALA A 478 24.95 -6.47 18.43
C ALA A 478 24.67 -6.14 19.92
N ARG A 479 23.71 -5.27 20.19
CA ARG A 479 23.27 -4.91 21.53
C ARG A 479 22.52 -6.05 22.23
N ASP A 480 21.62 -6.71 21.49
CA ASP A 480 20.70 -7.68 22.07
C ASP A 480 21.24 -9.12 22.00
N TYR A 481 22.12 -9.41 21.04
CA TYR A 481 22.73 -10.72 20.78
C TYR A 481 24.26 -10.60 20.53
N PRO A 482 25.03 -10.02 21.48
CA PRO A 482 26.45 -9.73 21.26
C PRO A 482 27.31 -10.96 20.92
N SER A 483 26.91 -12.15 21.33
CA SER A 483 27.65 -13.38 20.98
C SER A 483 27.53 -13.78 19.51
N LEU A 484 26.53 -13.25 18.79
CA LEU A 484 26.30 -13.56 17.37
C LEU A 484 27.01 -12.60 16.43
N VAL A 485 27.43 -11.43 16.90
CA VAL A 485 28.06 -10.38 16.06
C VAL A 485 29.56 -10.35 16.30
N ARG A 486 30.35 -10.44 15.22
CA ARG A 486 31.81 -10.47 15.27
C ARG A 486 32.46 -9.28 14.54
N TYR A 487 31.75 -8.68 13.59
CA TYR A 487 32.26 -7.65 12.71
C TYR A 487 32.66 -6.37 13.47
N ALA A 488 31.82 -5.90 14.36
CA ALA A 488 32.10 -4.72 15.18
C ALA A 488 31.24 -4.71 16.45
N PRO A 489 31.76 -4.10 17.55
CA PRO A 489 30.95 -3.95 18.76
C PRO A 489 29.81 -2.95 18.56
N ALA A 490 28.78 -3.05 19.41
CA ALA A 490 27.55 -2.27 19.29
C ALA A 490 27.78 -0.76 19.22
N GLU A 491 28.72 -0.24 20.04
CA GLU A 491 29.05 1.20 20.05
C GLU A 491 29.61 1.71 18.72
N VAL A 492 30.35 0.89 17.97
CA VAL A 492 30.85 1.25 16.62
C VAL A 492 29.71 1.28 15.61
N LEU A 493 28.77 0.33 15.70
CA LEU A 493 27.62 0.28 14.81
C LEU A 493 26.66 1.45 15.08
N LEU A 494 26.46 1.81 16.36
CA LEU A 494 25.69 3.00 16.75
C LEU A 494 26.34 4.29 16.23
N GLU A 495 27.68 4.38 16.32
CA GLU A 495 28.43 5.52 15.80
C GLU A 495 28.24 5.66 14.29
N ARG A 496 28.31 4.56 13.54
CA ARG A 496 28.10 4.59 12.09
C ARG A 496 26.66 4.98 11.73
N ALA A 497 25.65 4.50 12.46
CA ALA A 497 24.27 4.93 12.28
C ALA A 497 24.12 6.45 12.52
N TYR A 498 24.69 6.95 13.62
CA TYR A 498 24.69 8.39 13.95
C TYR A 498 25.37 9.23 12.87
N GLN A 499 26.58 8.87 12.47
CA GLN A 499 27.35 9.64 11.50
C GLN A 499 26.66 9.64 10.12
N THR A 500 26.09 8.49 9.70
CA THR A 500 25.31 8.42 8.46
C THR A 500 24.09 9.34 8.53
N ALA A 501 23.36 9.35 9.65
CA ALA A 501 22.24 10.27 9.88
C ALA A 501 22.69 11.76 9.87
N ARG A 502 23.83 12.07 10.46
CA ARG A 502 24.38 13.43 10.50
C ARG A 502 24.71 13.93 9.09
N VAL A 503 25.41 13.13 8.29
CA VAL A 503 25.85 13.55 6.95
C VAL A 503 24.72 13.51 5.93
N PHE A 504 23.69 12.72 6.15
CA PHE A 504 22.43 12.77 5.38
C PHE A 504 21.88 14.19 5.29
N PHE A 505 21.87 14.94 6.38
CA PHE A 505 21.40 16.32 6.39
C PHE A 505 22.37 17.34 5.78
N LEU A 506 23.59 16.94 5.40
CA LEU A 506 24.63 17.82 4.93
C LEU A 506 25.02 17.58 3.46
N TYR A 507 25.43 16.37 3.12
CA TYR A 507 26.12 16.11 1.87
C TYR A 507 25.23 16.18 0.62
N PRO A 508 24.01 15.66 0.60
CA PRO A 508 23.18 15.76 -0.61
C PRO A 508 23.01 17.20 -1.08
N LYS A 509 22.65 18.12 -0.17
CA LYS A 509 22.54 19.53 -0.48
C LYS A 509 23.88 20.16 -0.89
N GLN A 510 24.93 19.87 -0.13
CA GLN A 510 26.24 20.44 -0.37
C GLN A 510 26.81 20.03 -1.73
N LEU A 511 26.60 18.80 -2.15
CA LEU A 511 27.19 18.23 -3.35
C LEU A 511 26.30 18.34 -4.60
N LEU A 512 24.99 18.25 -4.42
CA LEU A 512 24.01 18.21 -5.51
C LEU A 512 23.13 19.47 -5.60
N GLY A 513 23.20 20.35 -4.59
CA GLY A 513 22.51 21.64 -4.59
C GLY A 513 21.16 21.66 -3.87
N GLU A 514 20.48 22.80 -3.89
CA GLU A 514 19.27 23.10 -3.11
C GLU A 514 18.09 22.17 -3.39
N TYR A 515 18.01 21.57 -4.58
CA TYR A 515 16.96 20.65 -4.92
C TYR A 515 16.99 19.39 -4.04
N TYR A 516 18.18 18.94 -3.66
CA TYR A 516 18.39 17.73 -2.87
C TYR A 516 18.50 18.02 -1.36
N GLU A 517 17.82 19.05 -0.86
CA GLU A 517 17.81 19.40 0.54
C GLU A 517 16.95 18.42 1.37
N PRO A 518 17.55 17.58 2.24
CA PRO A 518 16.84 16.54 3.00
C PRO A 518 15.78 17.11 3.94
N PHE A 519 15.87 18.37 4.31
CA PHE A 519 14.85 19.05 5.14
C PHE A 519 13.51 19.27 4.41
N LYS A 520 13.48 19.16 3.07
CA LYS A 520 12.31 19.41 2.23
C LYS A 520 11.74 18.15 1.60
N TRP A 521 12.44 17.04 1.70
CA TRP A 521 12.03 15.76 1.12
C TRP A 521 11.51 14.82 2.19
N GLY A 522 10.52 13.99 1.88
CA GLY A 522 10.12 12.86 2.69
C GLY A 522 10.80 11.60 2.19
N ASP A 523 11.78 11.11 2.94
CA ASP A 523 12.54 9.92 2.60
C ASP A 523 12.09 8.75 3.49
N TYR A 524 11.77 7.60 2.90
CA TYR A 524 11.41 6.44 3.69
C TYR A 524 12.62 5.88 4.48
N ASN A 525 12.32 5.18 5.58
CA ASN A 525 13.27 4.72 6.59
C ASN A 525 13.97 5.81 7.42
N GLU A 526 13.80 7.10 7.16
CA GLU A 526 14.32 8.15 8.04
C GLU A 526 13.57 8.27 9.37
N LEU A 527 12.39 7.67 9.49
CA LEU A 527 11.60 7.63 10.73
C LEU A 527 12.34 6.97 11.91
N LEU A 528 13.46 6.33 11.69
CA LEU A 528 14.32 5.82 12.76
C LEU A 528 15.10 6.91 13.50
N ILE A 529 15.19 8.13 12.94
CA ILE A 529 16.00 9.23 13.53
C ILE A 529 15.54 9.58 14.96
N PRO A 530 14.23 9.71 15.28
CA PRO A 530 13.81 9.87 16.67
C PRO A 530 14.26 8.74 17.60
N ASP A 531 14.19 7.49 17.17
CA ASP A 531 14.64 6.34 17.97
C ASP A 531 16.16 6.38 18.18
N LEU A 532 16.91 6.80 17.17
CA LEU A 532 18.36 6.99 17.26
C LEU A 532 18.75 8.12 18.24
N ILE A 533 17.98 9.22 18.24
CA ILE A 533 18.15 10.31 19.21
C ILE A 533 17.98 9.80 20.64
N ASP A 534 16.90 9.04 20.89
CA ASP A 534 16.61 8.46 22.21
C ASP A 534 17.71 7.51 22.66
N GLU A 535 18.19 6.70 21.74
CA GLU A 535 19.24 5.72 22.05
C GLU A 535 20.59 6.37 22.34
N LEU A 536 20.96 7.43 21.62
CA LEU A 536 22.17 8.21 21.90
C LEU A 536 22.11 8.83 23.31
N GLU A 537 20.96 9.36 23.73
CA GLU A 537 20.77 9.85 25.10
C GLU A 537 20.93 8.72 26.12
N ARG A 538 20.28 7.58 25.86
CA ARG A 538 20.36 6.39 26.73
C ARG A 538 21.79 5.88 26.90
N CYS A 539 22.61 5.98 25.83
CA CYS A 539 24.02 5.61 25.83
C CYS A 539 24.96 6.71 26.33
N GLY A 540 24.44 7.79 26.91
CA GLY A 540 25.24 8.86 27.49
C GLY A 540 25.94 9.75 26.45
N GLN A 541 25.38 9.91 25.25
CA GLN A 541 25.88 10.74 24.16
C GLN A 541 24.96 11.94 23.85
N PRO A 542 24.62 12.80 24.85
CA PRO A 542 23.61 13.84 24.68
C PRO A 542 24.00 14.90 23.63
N ASP A 543 25.28 15.16 23.43
CA ASP A 543 25.73 16.13 22.42
C ASP A 543 25.39 15.67 20.99
N LYS A 544 25.58 14.38 20.69
CA LYS A 544 25.21 13.79 19.41
C LYS A 544 23.69 13.77 19.23
N ALA A 545 22.96 13.40 20.27
CA ALA A 545 21.50 13.45 20.27
C ALA A 545 20.99 14.87 19.99
N ALA A 546 21.60 15.90 20.59
CA ALA A 546 21.25 17.30 20.36
C ALA A 546 21.46 17.75 18.91
N VAL A 547 22.57 17.30 18.27
CA VAL A 547 22.83 17.59 16.85
C VAL A 547 21.71 17.03 15.96
N LEU A 548 21.38 15.73 16.09
CA LEU A 548 20.33 15.12 15.28
C LEU A 548 18.95 15.72 15.59
N ARG A 549 18.66 15.98 16.85
CA ARG A 549 17.41 16.64 17.27
C ARG A 549 17.25 17.98 16.57
N GLY A 550 18.30 18.81 16.56
CA GLY A 550 18.27 20.11 15.88
C GLY A 550 18.01 20.00 14.38
N GLN A 551 18.56 18.98 13.72
CA GLN A 551 18.34 18.70 12.30
C GLN A 551 16.89 18.21 12.06
N TRP A 552 16.42 17.28 12.88
CA TRP A 552 15.06 16.72 12.77
C TRP A 552 13.97 17.77 13.04
N GLU A 553 14.16 18.61 14.05
CA GLU A 553 13.23 19.71 14.36
C GLU A 553 13.24 20.82 13.29
N ARG A 554 14.37 21.03 12.62
CA ARG A 554 14.40 21.91 11.43
C ARG A 554 13.52 21.34 10.31
N LYS A 555 13.60 20.03 10.04
CA LYS A 555 12.75 19.34 9.07
C LYS A 555 11.29 19.42 9.50
N TYR A 556 10.99 19.16 10.78
CA TYR A 556 9.64 19.31 11.36
C TYR A 556 9.06 20.69 11.07
N ARG A 557 9.81 21.76 11.33
CA ARG A 557 9.32 23.13 11.09
C ARG A 557 8.98 23.39 9.63
N TYR A 558 9.81 22.92 8.72
CA TYR A 558 9.52 23.05 7.29
C TYR A 558 8.21 22.34 6.91
N PHE A 559 8.04 21.09 7.33
CA PHE A 559 6.88 20.28 6.98
C PHE A 559 5.58 20.76 7.63
N VAL A 560 5.65 21.32 8.81
CA VAL A 560 4.44 21.75 9.56
C VAL A 560 4.04 23.19 9.23
N TYR A 561 5.01 24.10 9.02
CA TYR A 561 4.73 25.52 8.93
C TYR A 561 5.07 26.17 7.60
N GLU A 562 6.02 25.66 6.84
CA GLU A 562 6.53 26.34 5.65
C GLU A 562 5.97 25.77 4.36
N ASP A 563 5.65 24.47 4.29
CA ASP A 563 5.08 23.81 3.12
C ASP A 563 3.68 23.29 3.42
N ARG A 564 2.68 23.76 2.68
CA ARG A 564 1.31 23.27 2.82
C ARG A 564 1.15 21.82 2.34
N TYR A 565 1.95 21.41 1.36
CA TYR A 565 1.89 20.10 0.71
C TYR A 565 3.25 19.39 0.72
N PRO A 566 3.80 19.06 1.89
CA PRO A 566 5.15 18.50 2.01
C PRO A 566 5.19 17.00 1.67
N TYR A 567 4.43 16.59 0.65
CA TYR A 567 4.27 15.19 0.24
C TYR A 567 5.12 14.88 -0.98
N ARG A 568 6.34 15.33 -0.96
CA ARG A 568 7.29 15.20 -2.07
C ARG A 568 8.57 14.50 -1.65
N SER A 569 9.22 13.94 -2.66
CA SER A 569 10.60 13.50 -2.63
C SER A 569 11.26 13.86 -3.97
N GLU A 570 11.67 12.90 -4.78
CA GLU A 570 12.08 13.12 -6.18
C GLU A 570 10.93 13.61 -7.07
N TYR A 571 9.71 13.36 -6.67
CA TYR A 571 8.48 13.78 -7.36
C TYR A 571 7.70 14.78 -6.51
N ALA A 572 6.99 15.68 -7.18
CA ALA A 572 6.19 16.72 -6.54
C ALA A 572 5.06 16.15 -5.65
N ALA A 573 4.57 14.96 -5.98
CA ALA A 573 3.64 14.19 -5.16
C ALA A 573 4.17 12.76 -5.10
N ASP A 574 4.70 12.38 -3.96
CA ASP A 574 5.33 11.08 -3.78
C ASP A 574 4.75 10.33 -2.57
N ARG A 575 4.28 9.12 -2.82
CA ARG A 575 3.68 8.27 -1.78
C ARG A 575 4.69 7.83 -0.73
N THR A 576 5.97 7.77 -1.08
CA THR A 576 7.05 7.42 -0.15
C THR A 576 7.22 8.45 0.96
N ALA A 577 6.82 9.70 0.73
CA ALA A 577 6.89 10.77 1.71
C ALA A 577 5.95 10.58 2.92
N PHE A 578 4.90 9.75 2.81
CA PHE A 578 3.93 9.59 3.89
C PHE A 578 4.46 8.87 5.13
N GLU A 579 5.52 8.11 5.00
CA GLU A 579 6.22 7.59 6.18
C GLU A 579 6.88 8.71 6.99
N SER A 580 7.56 9.62 6.32
CA SER A 580 8.22 10.77 6.93
C SER A 580 7.24 11.78 7.51
N THR A 581 6.19 12.13 6.75
CA THR A 581 5.19 13.11 7.20
C THR A 581 4.49 12.64 8.46
N TYR A 582 4.15 11.35 8.52
CA TYR A 582 3.58 10.75 9.72
C TYR A 582 4.57 10.77 10.89
N ALA A 583 5.83 10.38 10.67
CA ALA A 583 6.86 10.37 11.72
C ALA A 583 7.11 11.77 12.28
N LEU A 584 7.13 12.80 11.44
CA LEU A 584 7.28 14.20 11.86
C LEU A 584 6.06 14.68 12.67
N ALA A 585 4.83 14.42 12.20
CA ALA A 585 3.62 14.78 12.91
C ALA A 585 3.56 14.11 14.30
N ARG A 586 3.88 12.82 14.36
CA ARG A 586 3.97 12.04 15.60
C ARG A 586 5.03 12.60 16.54
N TYR A 587 6.21 12.97 16.04
CA TYR A 587 7.28 13.57 16.81
C TYR A 587 6.83 14.88 17.47
N GLY A 588 6.15 15.75 16.72
CA GLY A 588 5.60 16.99 17.26
C GLY A 588 4.62 16.76 18.41
N LEU A 589 3.69 15.81 18.23
CA LEU A 589 2.70 15.44 19.26
C LEU A 589 3.36 14.83 20.49
N GLN A 590 4.32 13.92 20.33
CA GLN A 590 5.01 13.22 21.42
C GLN A 590 5.95 14.14 22.23
N ASN A 591 6.50 15.18 21.60
CA ASN A 591 7.42 16.11 22.25
C ASN A 591 6.75 17.44 22.63
N GLY A 592 5.43 17.56 22.46
CA GLY A 592 4.68 18.77 22.83
C GLY A 592 5.04 20.02 22.00
N LEU A 593 5.51 19.81 20.75
CA LEU A 593 5.84 20.90 19.84
C LEU A 593 4.55 21.41 19.18
N ASP A 594 4.01 22.52 19.66
CA ASP A 594 2.75 23.11 19.17
C ASP A 594 1.70 22.02 18.86
N PRO A 595 1.01 21.50 19.89
CA PRO A 595 0.11 20.35 19.71
C PRO A 595 -1.02 20.60 18.72
N ALA A 596 -1.45 21.84 18.52
CA ALA A 596 -2.50 22.21 17.57
C ALA A 596 -2.01 22.07 16.12
N ALA A 597 -0.84 22.64 15.80
CA ALA A 597 -0.24 22.52 14.47
C ALA A 597 0.19 21.09 14.16
N ALA A 598 0.75 20.36 15.13
CA ALA A 598 1.10 18.96 14.97
C ALA A 598 -0.13 18.07 14.71
N ARG A 599 -1.25 18.34 15.39
CA ARG A 599 -2.52 17.65 15.16
C ARG A 599 -3.10 17.96 13.79
N ASP A 600 -3.15 19.20 13.38
CA ASP A 600 -3.60 19.61 12.04
C ASP A 600 -2.76 18.94 10.95
N PHE A 601 -1.43 18.94 11.12
CA PHE A 601 -0.55 18.27 10.17
C PHE A 601 -0.75 16.75 10.15
N MET A 602 -0.97 16.11 11.31
CA MET A 602 -1.31 14.70 11.42
C MET A 602 -2.57 14.36 10.61
N GLU A 603 -3.63 15.16 10.73
CA GLU A 603 -4.88 14.95 9.98
C GLU A 603 -4.67 15.17 8.48
N ARG A 604 -4.03 16.25 8.07
CA ARG A 604 -3.80 16.55 6.64
C ARG A 604 -2.97 15.46 5.95
N GLN A 605 -1.86 15.03 6.56
CA GLN A 605 -1.04 13.97 5.98
C GLN A 605 -1.75 12.62 5.94
N HIS A 606 -2.61 12.34 6.94
CA HIS A 606 -3.39 11.11 6.98
C HIS A 606 -4.36 11.05 5.79
N TYR A 607 -5.16 12.10 5.57
CA TYR A 607 -6.10 12.13 4.45
C TYR A 607 -5.41 12.13 3.07
N ALA A 608 -4.29 12.82 2.92
CA ALA A 608 -3.49 12.76 1.70
C ALA A 608 -2.92 11.35 1.44
N ASN A 609 -2.47 10.66 2.49
CA ASN A 609 -2.06 9.27 2.40
C ASN A 609 -3.21 8.34 1.98
N LEU A 610 -4.40 8.51 2.57
CA LEU A 610 -5.60 7.74 2.22
C LEU A 610 -6.01 7.94 0.76
N ALA A 611 -5.90 9.15 0.24
CA ALA A 611 -6.20 9.43 -1.17
C ALA A 611 -5.39 8.55 -2.13
N CYS A 612 -4.16 8.22 -1.77
CA CYS A 612 -3.28 7.38 -2.56
C CYS A 612 -3.53 5.88 -2.42
N ARG A 613 -4.31 5.43 -1.41
CA ARG A 613 -4.43 4.00 -1.08
C ARG A 613 -5.72 3.35 -1.49
N GLY A 614 -6.75 4.14 -1.67
CA GLY A 614 -8.10 3.61 -1.75
C GLY A 614 -8.65 3.20 -0.37
N VAL A 615 -9.90 3.57 -0.12
CA VAL A 615 -10.52 3.46 1.20
C VAL A 615 -11.62 2.41 1.28
N LEU A 616 -11.97 1.79 0.15
CA LEU A 616 -13.03 0.78 0.07
C LEU A 616 -12.41 -0.62 0.02
N GLU A 617 -12.88 -1.50 0.89
CA GLU A 617 -12.33 -2.85 1.11
C GLU A 617 -12.34 -3.74 -0.13
N HIS A 618 -13.19 -3.45 -1.09
CA HIS A 618 -13.26 -4.14 -2.39
C HIS A 618 -11.90 -4.31 -3.08
N GLN A 619 -10.96 -3.40 -2.82
CA GLN A 619 -9.66 -3.33 -3.49
C GLN A 619 -8.48 -3.80 -2.61
N TRP A 620 -8.75 -4.21 -1.37
CA TRP A 620 -7.68 -4.42 -0.38
C TRP A 620 -6.83 -5.69 -0.58
N TYR A 621 -7.15 -6.50 -1.52
CA TYR A 621 -6.28 -7.57 -1.95
C TYR A 621 -4.93 -7.02 -2.47
N LEU A 622 -4.96 -5.97 -3.27
CA LEU A 622 -3.78 -5.25 -3.75
C LEU A 622 -3.54 -3.97 -2.94
N LEU A 623 -3.85 -3.99 -1.65
CA LEU A 623 -3.64 -2.89 -0.71
C LEU A 623 -4.56 -1.68 -0.92
N GLY A 624 -5.69 -1.85 -1.58
CA GLY A 624 -6.59 -0.75 -1.89
C GLY A 624 -5.96 0.34 -2.75
N SER A 625 -4.81 0.08 -3.38
CA SER A 625 -4.19 1.06 -4.25
C SER A 625 -4.65 0.87 -5.68
N ASP A 626 -5.12 1.94 -6.29
CA ASP A 626 -5.25 1.99 -7.74
C ASP A 626 -3.87 2.17 -8.35
N PHE A 627 -3.46 1.19 -9.11
CA PHE A 627 -2.17 1.20 -9.81
C PHE A 627 -2.13 2.19 -10.99
N PHE A 628 -3.19 2.90 -11.25
CA PHE A 628 -3.30 3.89 -12.32
C PHE A 628 -3.43 5.31 -11.77
N GLY A 629 -2.65 5.60 -10.76
CA GLY A 629 -2.48 6.98 -10.34
C GLY A 629 -1.86 7.85 -11.44
N SER A 630 -1.62 9.10 -11.15
CA SER A 630 -1.19 10.14 -12.11
C SER A 630 0.12 9.85 -12.84
N SER A 631 0.91 8.91 -12.39
CA SER A 631 2.15 8.51 -13.05
C SER A 631 2.24 7.00 -13.16
N ASP A 632 2.89 6.52 -14.20
CA ASP A 632 3.20 5.11 -14.42
C ASP A 632 4.06 4.49 -13.29
N TRP A 633 4.65 5.30 -12.45
CA TRP A 633 5.52 4.93 -11.33
C TRP A 633 4.78 4.64 -10.04
N SER A 634 3.57 5.15 -9.90
CA SER A 634 2.83 5.13 -8.64
C SER A 634 2.14 3.79 -8.34
N ALA A 635 2.34 2.82 -9.18
CA ALA A 635 1.61 1.56 -9.16
C ALA A 635 2.30 0.47 -8.34
N MET A 636 3.35 0.82 -7.62
CA MET A 636 4.18 -0.20 -7.02
C MET A 636 3.62 -0.62 -5.67
N SER A 637 3.50 -1.90 -5.47
CA SER A 637 3.08 -2.49 -4.22
C SER A 637 3.94 -2.07 -3.01
N TYR A 638 5.20 -1.74 -3.21
CA TYR A 638 6.06 -1.24 -2.14
C TYR A 638 5.64 0.14 -1.64
N MET A 639 5.20 1.04 -2.53
CA MET A 639 4.69 2.36 -2.14
C MET A 639 3.44 2.26 -1.25
N ALA A 640 2.59 1.26 -1.49
CA ALA A 640 1.47 0.98 -0.62
C ALA A 640 1.92 0.54 0.78
N ARG A 641 3.08 -0.09 0.91
CA ARG A 641 3.66 -0.51 2.20
C ARG A 641 4.17 0.65 3.00
N MET A 642 4.91 1.56 2.37
CA MET A 642 5.66 2.63 3.03
C MET A 642 4.78 3.62 3.73
N GLY A 643 3.68 3.89 3.60
CA GLY A 643 2.82 4.69 4.45
C GLY A 643 1.63 3.89 5.04
N GLY A 644 1.51 2.59 4.73
CA GLY A 644 0.38 1.77 5.18
C GLY A 644 0.37 1.53 6.68
N TRP A 645 1.53 1.30 7.27
CA TRP A 645 1.67 1.14 8.71
C TRP A 645 1.27 2.42 9.47
N SER A 646 1.48 3.58 8.89
CA SER A 646 1.11 4.86 9.51
C SER A 646 -0.40 5.04 9.62
N VAL A 647 -1.17 4.46 8.70
CA VAL A 647 -2.63 4.41 8.79
C VAL A 647 -3.09 3.55 9.98
N LEU A 648 -2.44 2.40 10.19
CA LEU A 648 -2.71 1.56 11.36
C LEU A 648 -2.36 2.28 12.67
N ASP A 649 -1.16 2.85 12.75
CA ASP A 649 -0.70 3.55 13.96
C ASP A 649 -1.56 4.80 14.24
N TYR A 650 -2.01 5.54 13.19
CA TYR A 650 -2.98 6.62 13.33
C TYR A 650 -4.31 6.12 13.93
N GLY A 651 -4.86 5.04 13.39
CA GLY A 651 -6.08 4.41 13.92
C GLY A 651 -5.92 3.99 15.38
N LEU A 652 -4.81 3.36 15.72
CA LEU A 652 -4.55 2.88 17.08
C LEU A 652 -4.36 4.03 18.09
N ARG A 653 -3.76 5.16 17.70
CA ARG A 653 -3.29 6.19 18.63
C ARG A 653 -4.05 7.51 18.58
N TYR A 654 -4.50 7.96 17.41
CA TYR A 654 -4.92 9.34 17.19
C TYR A 654 -6.36 9.50 16.71
N ALA A 655 -6.91 8.50 16.02
CA ALA A 655 -8.28 8.56 15.52
C ALA A 655 -9.32 8.46 16.66
N ASP A 656 -10.35 9.29 16.61
CA ASP A 656 -11.49 9.20 17.53
C ASP A 656 -12.30 7.93 17.26
N ASP A 657 -12.66 7.69 15.97
CA ASP A 657 -13.20 6.43 15.48
C ASP A 657 -12.08 5.66 14.75
N PRO A 658 -11.55 4.58 15.35
CA PRO A 658 -10.35 3.93 14.85
C PRO A 658 -10.61 2.83 13.83
N TYR A 659 -11.83 2.29 13.74
CA TYR A 659 -12.06 0.95 13.20
C TYR A 659 -11.82 0.86 11.69
N ASP A 660 -12.25 1.85 10.90
CA ASP A 660 -11.98 1.89 9.47
C ASP A 660 -10.47 1.97 9.17
N TRP A 661 -9.74 2.72 10.01
CA TRP A 661 -8.29 2.91 9.84
C TRP A 661 -7.49 1.70 10.32
N ILE A 662 -7.94 1.00 11.34
CA ILE A 662 -7.36 -0.28 11.77
C ILE A 662 -7.53 -1.31 10.64
N ARG A 663 -8.73 -1.43 10.04
CA ARG A 663 -8.96 -2.34 8.93
C ARG A 663 -8.09 -2.02 7.73
N LEU A 664 -8.10 -0.78 7.26
CA LEU A 664 -7.29 -0.36 6.11
C LEU A 664 -5.79 -0.49 6.38
N GLY A 665 -5.34 -0.03 7.55
CA GLY A 665 -3.94 -0.10 7.94
C GLY A 665 -3.44 -1.53 8.05
N TYR A 666 -4.26 -2.43 8.62
CA TYR A 666 -3.90 -3.83 8.74
C TYR A 666 -3.90 -4.55 7.39
N ALA A 667 -4.85 -4.26 6.51
CA ALA A 667 -4.84 -4.77 5.13
C ALA A 667 -3.59 -4.29 4.36
N SER A 668 -3.20 -3.03 4.55
CA SER A 668 -1.95 -2.48 3.98
C SER A 668 -0.69 -3.15 4.53
N TYR A 669 -0.75 -3.65 5.76
CA TYR A 669 0.31 -4.45 6.38
C TYR A 669 0.38 -5.87 5.79
N LEU A 670 -0.76 -6.54 5.59
CA LEU A 670 -0.80 -7.94 5.12
C LEU A 670 -0.49 -8.08 3.62
N GLY A 671 -0.90 -7.13 2.81
CA GLY A 671 -0.73 -7.21 1.35
C GLY A 671 0.72 -7.42 0.89
N PRO A 672 1.73 -6.78 1.49
CA PRO A 672 3.15 -7.07 1.22
C PRO A 672 3.53 -8.53 1.41
N PHE A 673 3.01 -9.18 2.45
CA PHE A 673 3.23 -10.61 2.66
C PHE A 673 2.59 -11.45 1.55
N GLY A 674 1.40 -11.06 1.07
CA GLY A 674 0.78 -11.68 -0.09
C GLY A 674 1.68 -11.62 -1.32
N LEU A 675 2.26 -10.47 -1.60
CA LEU A 675 3.18 -10.29 -2.72
C LEU A 675 4.48 -11.08 -2.56
N MET A 676 5.02 -11.15 -1.33
CA MET A 676 6.20 -11.95 -1.02
C MET A 676 5.96 -13.46 -1.23
N ASN A 677 4.73 -13.92 -1.00
CA ASN A 677 4.35 -15.33 -1.19
C ASN A 677 4.13 -15.71 -2.66
N ALA A 678 4.25 -14.81 -3.60
CA ALA A 678 3.97 -15.11 -5.00
C ALA A 678 4.98 -16.08 -5.65
N GLY A 679 6.18 -16.26 -5.06
CA GLY A 679 7.16 -17.27 -5.46
C GLY A 679 6.92 -18.66 -4.87
N ASP A 680 7.75 -19.60 -5.24
CA ASP A 680 7.87 -20.96 -4.67
C ASP A 680 9.35 -21.30 -4.41
N GLU A 681 9.61 -22.50 -3.88
CA GLU A 681 10.98 -22.91 -3.56
C GLU A 681 11.91 -22.96 -4.78
N ALA A 682 11.38 -23.23 -5.96
CA ALA A 682 12.18 -23.29 -7.19
C ALA A 682 12.47 -21.90 -7.75
N SER A 683 11.52 -20.99 -7.65
CA SER A 683 11.63 -19.61 -8.14
C SER A 683 11.99 -18.61 -7.04
N GLY A 684 12.11 -19.04 -5.78
CA GLY A 684 12.45 -18.23 -4.63
C GLY A 684 11.29 -17.41 -4.08
N TYR A 685 11.54 -16.78 -2.94
CA TYR A 685 10.59 -15.89 -2.30
C TYR A 685 10.93 -14.45 -2.67
N GLY A 686 10.08 -13.83 -3.46
CA GLY A 686 10.26 -12.49 -3.98
C GLY A 686 8.92 -11.79 -4.16
N TYR A 687 8.99 -10.53 -4.61
CA TYR A 687 7.83 -9.71 -4.82
C TYR A 687 7.29 -9.92 -6.22
N TRP A 688 6.47 -10.94 -6.36
CA TRP A 688 5.77 -11.25 -7.59
C TRP A 688 4.41 -10.57 -7.62
N TYR A 689 3.94 -10.35 -8.82
CA TYR A 689 2.56 -10.01 -8.97
C TYR A 689 1.71 -11.25 -8.64
N PRO A 690 0.79 -11.19 -7.69
CA PRO A 690 -0.02 -12.36 -7.36
C PRO A 690 -0.99 -12.68 -8.50
N GLY A 691 -1.08 -13.94 -8.85
CA GLY A 691 -1.96 -14.47 -9.86
C GLY A 691 -2.11 -15.97 -9.71
N LYS A 692 -3.09 -16.56 -10.38
CA LYS A 692 -3.35 -18.00 -10.32
C LYS A 692 -2.14 -18.84 -10.67
N GLU A 693 -1.34 -18.38 -11.58
CA GLU A 693 -0.18 -19.09 -12.13
C GLU A 693 1.12 -18.68 -11.45
N LYS A 694 1.06 -17.80 -10.47
CA LYS A 694 2.21 -17.28 -9.71
C LYS A 694 3.34 -16.74 -10.60
N ASP A 695 3.03 -16.17 -11.73
CA ASP A 695 4.00 -15.63 -12.63
C ASP A 695 4.03 -14.11 -12.70
N GLY A 696 3.49 -13.52 -11.66
CA GLY A 696 3.48 -12.08 -11.50
C GLY A 696 4.87 -11.49 -11.45
N ALA A 697 5.03 -10.32 -12.01
CA ALA A 697 6.22 -9.53 -11.89
C ALA A 697 5.94 -8.29 -11.05
N LEU A 698 6.91 -7.86 -10.28
CA LEU A 698 6.96 -6.52 -9.76
C LEU A 698 7.22 -5.61 -10.97
N GLY A 699 6.17 -5.39 -11.77
CA GLY A 699 6.27 -4.61 -12.99
C GLY A 699 6.45 -3.13 -12.71
N GLN A 700 7.11 -2.46 -13.60
CA GLN A 700 6.98 -1.03 -13.75
C GLN A 700 5.53 -0.70 -13.99
N ALA A 701 4.85 0.16 -13.86
CA ALA A 701 3.57 0.58 -14.32
C ALA A 701 2.64 -0.54 -14.77
N PHE A 702 1.60 -0.68 -14.06
CA PHE A 702 0.46 -1.47 -14.49
C PHE A 702 -0.36 -0.66 -15.50
N THR A 703 0.16 -0.54 -16.71
CA THR A 703 -0.73 -0.19 -17.83
C THR A 703 -1.70 -1.36 -18.00
N SER A 704 -2.91 -1.14 -18.50
CA SER A 704 -3.84 -2.25 -18.70
C SER A 704 -3.27 -3.36 -19.58
N ALA A 705 -2.52 -3.03 -20.60
CA ALA A 705 -1.83 -4.03 -21.42
C ALA A 705 -0.74 -4.75 -20.63
N LYS A 706 0.05 -4.02 -19.83
CA LYS A 706 1.07 -4.61 -18.96
C LYS A 706 0.45 -5.27 -17.73
N PHE A 707 -0.58 -4.70 -17.14
CA PHE A 707 -1.33 -5.28 -16.05
C PHE A 707 -1.95 -6.61 -16.47
N GLY A 708 -2.71 -6.64 -17.56
CA GLY A 708 -3.21 -7.86 -18.11
C GLY A 708 -2.09 -8.88 -18.34
N ARG A 709 -0.99 -8.47 -18.91
CA ARG A 709 0.14 -9.36 -19.24
C ARG A 709 0.95 -9.78 -18.01
N ALA A 710 1.25 -8.86 -17.11
CA ALA A 710 1.95 -9.16 -15.86
C ALA A 710 1.12 -10.07 -14.95
N TRP A 711 -0.15 -9.78 -14.85
CA TRP A 711 -1.11 -10.50 -14.03
C TRP A 711 -1.36 -11.91 -14.54
N ILE A 712 -1.28 -12.11 -15.84
CA ILE A 712 -1.64 -13.34 -16.52
C ILE A 712 -0.45 -14.01 -17.20
N GLY A 713 0.76 -13.67 -16.83
CA GLY A 713 1.93 -14.44 -17.16
C GLY A 713 2.46 -14.35 -18.57
N THR A 714 2.55 -13.17 -19.12
CA THR A 714 3.32 -12.99 -20.34
C THR A 714 4.78 -12.66 -20.06
N GLU A 715 5.69 -13.08 -20.93
CA GLU A 715 7.12 -12.78 -20.83
C GLU A 715 7.41 -11.27 -20.74
N GLU A 716 6.61 -10.43 -21.37
CA GLU A 716 6.74 -8.98 -21.33
C GLU A 716 6.31 -8.37 -19.97
N GLY A 717 5.48 -9.07 -19.22
CA GLY A 717 5.08 -8.66 -17.87
C GLY A 717 6.08 -9.02 -16.80
N ARG A 718 6.96 -9.95 -17.07
CA ARG A 718 8.09 -10.31 -16.21
C ARG A 718 9.19 -9.28 -16.38
N GLY A 719 8.95 -8.09 -15.87
CA GLY A 719 10.00 -7.07 -15.85
C GLY A 719 11.20 -7.57 -15.07
N PRO A 720 12.38 -7.04 -15.34
CA PRO A 720 13.52 -7.31 -14.51
C PRO A 720 13.14 -6.88 -13.10
N TRP A 721 13.42 -7.67 -12.12
CA TRP A 721 13.14 -7.54 -10.69
C TRP A 721 13.65 -6.22 -10.07
N ARG A 722 13.46 -5.13 -10.78
CA ARG A 722 14.04 -3.80 -10.57
C ARG A 722 13.70 -3.26 -9.21
N TYR A 723 12.50 -3.58 -8.74
CA TYR A 723 11.94 -2.98 -7.53
C TYR A 723 11.86 -3.96 -6.35
N CYS A 724 12.54 -5.09 -6.42
CA CYS A 724 12.53 -6.04 -5.31
C CYS A 724 13.26 -5.49 -4.07
N GLY A 725 14.24 -4.60 -4.24
CA GLY A 725 14.91 -3.91 -3.14
C GLY A 725 13.98 -2.98 -2.38
N GLU A 726 13.16 -2.22 -3.09
CA GLU A 726 12.14 -1.37 -2.46
C GLU A 726 11.05 -2.18 -1.77
N GLY A 727 10.71 -3.35 -2.33
CA GLY A 727 9.85 -4.31 -1.64
C GLY A 727 10.43 -4.70 -0.27
N ASP A 728 11.70 -5.04 -0.23
CA ASP A 728 12.41 -5.38 1.00
C ASP A 728 12.49 -4.18 1.96
N LEU A 729 12.72 -2.96 1.47
CA LEU A 729 12.69 -1.73 2.29
C LEU A 729 11.34 -1.50 2.96
N GLY A 730 10.25 -1.72 2.26
CA GLY A 730 8.90 -1.63 2.82
C GLY A 730 8.68 -2.60 3.98
N MET A 731 9.29 -3.77 3.93
CA MET A 731 9.22 -4.76 5.01
C MET A 731 9.98 -4.35 6.27
N CYS A 732 10.95 -3.45 6.19
CA CYS A 732 11.60 -2.90 7.39
C CYS A 732 10.61 -2.14 8.30
N ALA A 733 9.70 -1.37 7.71
CA ALA A 733 8.64 -0.70 8.47
C ALA A 733 7.64 -1.71 9.07
N VAL A 734 7.30 -2.76 8.32
CA VAL A 734 6.42 -3.83 8.79
C VAL A 734 6.99 -4.52 10.02
N THR A 735 8.26 -4.91 10.02
CA THR A 735 8.90 -5.56 11.18
C THR A 735 8.90 -4.68 12.43
N ARG A 736 8.92 -3.35 12.27
CA ARG A 736 8.87 -2.40 13.38
C ARG A 736 7.46 -2.12 13.91
N THR A 737 6.42 -2.36 13.13
CA THR A 737 5.06 -1.94 13.46
C THR A 737 4.05 -3.08 13.57
N ALA A 738 4.40 -4.28 13.09
CA ALA A 738 3.56 -5.47 13.19
C ALA A 738 3.02 -5.71 14.59
N ALA A 739 1.75 -6.04 14.71
CA ALA A 739 1.07 -6.23 15.96
C ALA A 739 -0.13 -7.19 15.83
N ALA A 740 -0.52 -7.86 16.91
CA ALA A 740 -1.85 -8.41 17.06
C ALA A 740 -2.78 -7.33 17.61
N VAL A 741 -3.99 -7.20 17.08
CA VAL A 741 -4.97 -6.19 17.51
C VAL A 741 -6.30 -6.87 17.82
N LEU A 742 -6.68 -6.88 19.10
CA LEU A 742 -8.01 -7.28 19.56
C LEU A 742 -8.90 -6.02 19.57
N ALA A 743 -9.90 -5.96 18.70
CA ALA A 743 -10.74 -4.78 18.54
C ALA A 743 -12.23 -5.13 18.67
N GLN A 744 -12.99 -4.23 19.31
CA GLN A 744 -14.44 -4.28 19.36
C GLN A 744 -15.02 -3.49 18.19
N ASP A 745 -15.00 -4.09 17.00
CA ASP A 745 -15.45 -3.43 15.77
C ASP A 745 -16.99 -3.30 15.74
N PRO A 746 -17.55 -2.13 15.40
CA PRO A 746 -19.00 -1.91 15.35
C PRO A 746 -19.73 -2.83 14.36
N CYS A 747 -19.07 -3.27 13.29
CA CYS A 747 -19.69 -4.14 12.29
C CYS A 747 -19.56 -5.62 12.63
N PHE A 748 -18.43 -6.01 13.21
CA PHE A 748 -18.06 -7.42 13.39
C PHE A 748 -18.13 -7.91 14.84
N GLY A 749 -18.32 -7.00 15.81
CA GLY A 749 -18.15 -7.31 17.23
C GLY A 749 -16.65 -7.46 17.57
N TRP A 750 -16.33 -8.33 18.52
CA TRP A 750 -14.94 -8.60 18.86
C TRP A 750 -14.24 -9.40 17.78
N VAL A 751 -13.17 -8.85 17.26
CA VAL A 751 -12.32 -9.45 16.21
C VAL A 751 -10.84 -9.34 16.58
N LEU A 752 -10.05 -10.24 16.04
CA LEU A 752 -8.60 -10.23 16.18
C LEU A 752 -7.94 -10.09 14.82
N TYR A 753 -7.05 -9.15 14.73
CA TYR A 753 -6.07 -9.05 13.64
C TYR A 753 -4.77 -9.71 14.07
N GLY A 754 -4.14 -10.49 13.19
CA GLY A 754 -2.88 -11.17 13.46
C GLY A 754 -2.98 -12.35 14.43
N GLY A 755 -3.95 -13.22 14.18
CA GLY A 755 -4.14 -14.47 14.94
C GLY A 755 -5.56 -14.98 14.84
N LYS A 756 -5.84 -16.03 15.59
CA LYS A 756 -7.18 -16.64 15.70
C LYS A 756 -7.76 -16.37 17.09
N LEU A 757 -8.94 -15.75 17.11
CA LEU A 757 -9.66 -15.45 18.34
C LEU A 757 -10.49 -16.66 18.80
N SER A 758 -10.35 -17.02 20.07
CA SER A 758 -11.22 -17.95 20.79
C SER A 758 -11.95 -17.22 21.91
N ASP A 759 -13.25 -17.47 22.03
CA ASP A 759 -14.14 -16.86 23.03
C ASP A 759 -14.65 -17.94 23.98
N ASP A 760 -14.22 -17.88 25.25
CA ASP A 760 -14.58 -18.86 26.31
C ASP A 760 -15.71 -18.33 27.22
N GLY A 761 -16.53 -17.37 26.75
CA GLY A 761 -17.61 -16.76 27.54
C GLY A 761 -17.12 -15.53 28.33
N ASP A 762 -16.26 -15.69 29.32
CA ASP A 762 -15.73 -14.58 30.14
C ASP A 762 -14.38 -14.07 29.67
N ARG A 763 -13.73 -14.73 28.71
CA ARG A 763 -12.38 -14.45 28.27
C ARG A 763 -12.18 -14.61 26.78
N PHE A 764 -11.31 -13.77 26.23
CA PHE A 764 -10.71 -13.93 24.92
C PHE A 764 -9.36 -14.62 25.05
N ARG A 765 -9.07 -15.55 24.12
CA ARG A 765 -7.78 -16.23 24.01
C ARG A 765 -7.28 -16.17 22.59
N PHE A 766 -5.99 -15.91 22.39
CA PHE A 766 -5.36 -15.93 21.09
C PHE A 766 -3.84 -16.12 21.20
N ILE A 767 -3.26 -16.61 20.11
CA ILE A 767 -1.82 -16.61 19.89
C ILE A 767 -1.53 -15.53 18.83
N PRO A 768 -0.60 -14.58 19.10
CA PRO A 768 -0.18 -13.60 18.09
C PRO A 768 0.53 -14.28 16.92
N GLU A 769 0.02 -14.05 15.71
CA GLU A 769 0.53 -14.58 14.43
C GLU A 769 0.80 -13.43 13.44
N ASP A 770 1.18 -12.26 13.96
CA ASP A 770 1.49 -11.06 13.22
C ASP A 770 2.87 -11.08 12.52
N GLY A 771 3.64 -12.15 12.71
CA GLY A 771 4.97 -12.35 12.15
C GLY A 771 6.12 -11.83 13.02
N VAL A 772 5.84 -10.97 14.00
CA VAL A 772 6.86 -10.34 14.87
C VAL A 772 6.69 -10.73 16.33
N SER A 773 5.46 -10.92 16.79
CA SER A 773 5.11 -11.34 18.16
C SER A 773 5.70 -10.43 19.24
N ARG A 774 5.66 -9.11 19.03
CA ARG A 774 6.21 -8.11 19.96
C ARG A 774 5.23 -7.04 20.40
N ARG A 775 4.04 -6.95 19.77
CA ARG A 775 3.07 -5.89 20.05
C ARG A 775 1.66 -6.46 20.09
N ILE A 776 0.89 -6.01 21.06
CA ILE A 776 -0.53 -6.32 21.19
C ILE A 776 -1.26 -5.02 21.50
N TYR A 777 -2.35 -4.78 20.79
CA TYR A 777 -3.27 -3.70 21.10
C TYR A 777 -4.65 -4.26 21.44
N ILE A 778 -5.30 -3.62 22.42
CA ILE A 778 -6.70 -3.88 22.78
C ILE A 778 -7.43 -2.57 22.54
N VAL A 779 -8.47 -2.62 21.71
CA VAL A 779 -9.19 -1.44 21.23
C VAL A 779 -10.69 -1.62 21.44
N SER A 780 -11.26 -0.75 22.23
CA SER A 780 -12.72 -0.59 22.40
C SER A 780 -13.07 0.90 22.48
N ASP A 781 -14.36 1.21 22.51
CA ASP A 781 -14.80 2.59 22.64
C ASP A 781 -14.39 3.21 23.98
N ALA A 782 -14.34 2.39 25.04
CA ALA A 782 -14.02 2.84 26.41
C ALA A 782 -12.52 2.86 26.70
N LEU A 783 -11.78 1.89 26.14
CA LEU A 783 -10.37 1.68 26.50
C LEU A 783 -9.55 1.32 25.27
N ARG A 784 -8.38 1.94 25.15
CA ARG A 784 -7.39 1.61 24.13
C ARG A 784 -6.02 1.53 24.79
N VAL A 785 -5.42 0.35 24.74
CA VAL A 785 -4.11 0.09 25.36
C VAL A 785 -3.18 -0.63 24.39
N GLY A 786 -1.89 -0.35 24.51
CA GLY A 786 -0.81 -1.02 23.79
C GLY A 786 0.17 -1.69 24.73
N LEU A 787 0.53 -2.92 24.42
CA LEU A 787 1.60 -3.69 25.04
C LEU A 787 2.70 -3.91 24.03
N SER A 788 3.95 -3.68 24.40
CA SER A 788 5.07 -3.96 23.49
C SER A 788 6.28 -4.49 24.26
N LEU A 789 7.07 -5.31 23.57
CA LEU A 789 8.35 -5.82 24.04
C LEU A 789 9.49 -5.12 23.29
N GLU A 790 10.49 -4.66 24.03
CA GLU A 790 11.73 -4.19 23.40
C GLU A 790 12.56 -5.38 22.92
N ARG A 791 12.61 -6.45 23.70
CA ARG A 791 13.31 -7.71 23.43
C ARG A 791 12.41 -8.88 23.74
N GLY A 792 12.70 -10.03 23.15
CA GLY A 792 11.89 -11.25 23.30
C GLY A 792 10.60 -11.21 22.49
N HIS A 793 9.76 -12.20 22.71
CA HIS A 793 8.54 -12.43 21.93
C HIS A 793 7.41 -12.90 22.84
N TRP A 794 6.17 -12.64 22.44
CA TRP A 794 5.02 -13.36 22.99
C TRP A 794 5.14 -14.85 22.65
N SER A 795 4.71 -15.70 23.56
CA SER A 795 4.72 -17.15 23.34
C SER A 795 3.90 -17.55 22.11
N ALA A 796 4.44 -18.47 21.32
CA ALA A 796 3.71 -19.12 20.22
C ALA A 796 2.91 -20.36 20.69
N GLU A 797 3.06 -20.77 21.96
CA GLU A 797 2.43 -21.97 22.51
C GLU A 797 1.38 -21.65 23.59
N VAL A 798 1.66 -20.60 24.38
CA VAL A 798 0.78 -20.18 25.47
C VAL A 798 -0.07 -19.00 24.99
N PRO A 799 -1.40 -19.14 24.92
CA PRO A 799 -2.25 -18.06 24.45
C PRO A 799 -2.23 -16.85 25.37
N VAL A 800 -2.33 -15.69 24.79
CA VAL A 800 -2.71 -14.45 25.47
C VAL A 800 -4.16 -14.59 25.93
N VAL A 801 -4.44 -14.23 27.16
CA VAL A 801 -5.77 -14.27 27.77
C VAL A 801 -6.17 -12.86 28.16
N VAL A 802 -7.29 -12.39 27.67
CA VAL A 802 -7.86 -11.08 28.00
C VAL A 802 -9.24 -11.30 28.65
N GLU A 803 -9.43 -10.77 29.87
CA GLU A 803 -10.74 -10.78 30.49
C GLU A 803 -11.70 -9.86 29.69
N LYS A 804 -12.95 -10.28 29.45
CA LYS A 804 -13.89 -9.52 28.60
C LYS A 804 -14.27 -8.14 29.17
N ASP A 805 -14.18 -7.99 30.47
CA ASP A 805 -14.34 -6.69 31.12
C ASP A 805 -13.09 -5.80 31.02
N LEU A 806 -12.07 -6.27 30.30
CA LEU A 806 -10.79 -5.62 30.12
C LEU A 806 -10.02 -5.34 31.42
N SER A 807 -10.34 -6.02 32.51
CA SER A 807 -9.70 -5.80 33.80
C SER A 807 -8.31 -6.42 33.91
N ALA A 808 -8.00 -7.43 33.10
CA ALA A 808 -6.71 -8.10 33.13
C ALA A 808 -6.30 -8.72 31.78
N VAL A 809 -4.98 -8.78 31.57
CA VAL A 809 -4.32 -9.48 30.48
C VAL A 809 -3.27 -10.41 31.07
N ARG A 810 -3.28 -11.69 30.64
CA ARG A 810 -2.25 -12.67 30.97
C ARG A 810 -1.57 -13.12 29.69
N LEU A 811 -0.26 -13.20 29.72
CA LEU A 811 0.56 -13.55 28.58
C LEU A 811 1.87 -14.22 29.05
N SER A 812 2.54 -14.88 28.12
CA SER A 812 3.85 -15.48 28.35
C SER A 812 4.87 -14.88 27.40
N VAL A 813 6.04 -14.52 27.94
CA VAL A 813 7.14 -13.90 27.20
C VAL A 813 8.31 -14.87 27.12
N LEU A 814 8.80 -15.10 25.91
CA LEU A 814 10.09 -15.77 25.67
C LEU A 814 11.17 -14.69 25.51
N SER A 815 12.20 -14.76 26.34
CA SER A 815 13.39 -13.91 26.18
C SER A 815 14.53 -14.75 25.64
N ASP A 816 14.90 -14.54 24.40
CA ASP A 816 16.03 -15.17 23.70
C ASP A 816 17.25 -14.23 23.56
N ALA A 817 17.08 -12.96 23.94
CA ALA A 817 18.17 -11.98 23.97
C ALA A 817 19.09 -12.18 25.18
N GLU A 818 20.35 -11.78 25.04
CA GLU A 818 21.35 -11.79 26.11
C GLU A 818 21.16 -10.63 27.12
N ALA A 819 20.02 -9.97 27.06
CA ALA A 819 19.62 -8.90 27.96
C ALA A 819 18.13 -9.07 28.36
N PRO A 820 17.74 -8.57 29.56
CA PRO A 820 16.35 -8.67 30.01
C PRO A 820 15.34 -8.05 29.05
N ALA A 821 14.20 -8.70 28.86
CA ALA A 821 13.09 -8.13 28.09
C ALA A 821 12.47 -6.96 28.89
N ILE A 822 12.06 -5.91 28.17
CA ILE A 822 11.33 -4.77 28.73
C ILE A 822 9.93 -4.76 28.16
N LEU A 823 8.95 -4.95 29.04
CA LEU A 823 7.55 -4.78 28.72
C LEU A 823 7.16 -3.32 28.86
N ARG A 824 6.62 -2.73 27.81
CA ARG A 824 6.04 -1.40 27.82
C ARG A 824 4.51 -1.49 27.77
N PHE A 825 3.86 -0.68 28.59
CA PHE A 825 2.43 -0.48 28.61
C PHE A 825 2.11 0.98 28.31
N GLU A 826 1.19 1.21 27.39
CA GLU A 826 0.74 2.54 27.00
C GLU A 826 -0.79 2.60 27.04
N CYS A 827 -1.35 3.56 27.76
CA CYS A 827 -2.78 3.88 27.72
C CYS A 827 -3.02 4.94 26.67
N LEU A 828 -3.71 4.57 25.59
CA LEU A 828 -3.95 5.42 24.42
C LEU A 828 -5.29 6.16 24.49
N LYS A 829 -6.28 5.56 25.18
CA LYS A 829 -7.60 6.13 25.45
C LYS A 829 -8.16 5.55 26.74
N GLY A 830 -8.88 6.35 27.49
CA GLY A 830 -9.43 5.98 28.78
C GLY A 830 -8.42 6.17 29.90
N GLU A 831 -8.69 5.53 31.03
CA GLU A 831 -7.79 5.53 32.20
C GLU A 831 -7.43 4.08 32.54
N ALA A 832 -6.14 3.75 32.48
CA ALA A 832 -5.63 2.46 32.90
C ALA A 832 -4.23 2.60 33.48
N VAL A 833 -4.06 2.15 34.71
CA VAL A 833 -2.76 2.06 35.37
C VAL A 833 -2.41 0.58 35.53
N PRO A 834 -1.33 0.10 34.88
CA PRO A 834 -1.00 -1.31 34.94
C PRO A 834 -0.36 -1.69 36.27
N ALA A 835 -0.84 -2.81 36.85
CA ALA A 835 -0.15 -3.51 37.90
C ALA A 835 0.36 -4.84 37.35
N VAL A 836 1.68 -4.94 37.18
CA VAL A 836 2.30 -6.09 36.52
C VAL A 836 2.92 -7.04 37.52
N ARG A 837 2.64 -8.34 37.35
CA ARG A 837 3.26 -9.42 38.09
C ARG A 837 3.96 -10.39 37.13
N CYS A 838 5.12 -10.88 37.53
CA CYS A 838 5.83 -11.91 36.80
C CYS A 838 6.17 -13.07 37.76
N GLY A 839 5.75 -14.30 37.43
CA GLY A 839 5.91 -15.43 38.32
C GLY A 839 5.31 -15.19 39.72
N GLY A 840 4.20 -14.46 39.80
CA GLY A 840 3.50 -14.09 41.01
C GLY A 840 4.11 -12.93 41.81
N LYS A 841 5.28 -12.41 41.44
CA LYS A 841 5.93 -11.24 42.08
C LYS A 841 5.58 -9.96 41.35
N SER A 842 5.24 -8.91 42.11
CA SER A 842 5.00 -7.57 41.55
C SER A 842 6.29 -6.97 41.01
N LEU A 843 6.24 -6.38 39.80
CA LEU A 843 7.35 -5.67 39.20
C LEU A 843 7.22 -4.15 39.47
N PRO A 844 8.34 -3.47 39.73
CA PRO A 844 8.34 -2.03 39.85
C PRO A 844 8.07 -1.39 38.48
N ALA A 845 7.23 -0.37 38.44
CA ALA A 845 6.98 0.43 37.26
C ALA A 845 8.02 1.56 37.17
N ALA A 846 8.62 1.75 36.01
CA ALA A 846 9.27 3.01 35.61
C ALA A 846 8.44 3.66 34.54
N GLN A 847 8.61 4.96 34.33
CA GLN A 847 8.04 5.63 33.16
C GLN A 847 9.15 6.14 32.26
N ASP A 848 8.99 5.97 30.96
CA ASP A 848 9.88 6.61 29.99
C ASP A 848 9.48 8.09 29.76
N ARG A 849 10.25 8.80 28.95
CA ARG A 849 9.99 10.22 28.66
C ARG A 849 8.66 10.50 27.95
N TYR A 850 8.02 9.47 27.42
CA TYR A 850 6.70 9.54 26.77
C TYR A 850 5.56 9.16 27.70
N GLY A 851 5.83 8.92 28.99
CA GLY A 851 4.84 8.53 29.98
C GLY A 851 4.39 7.09 29.91
N ARG A 852 5.03 6.24 29.09
CA ARG A 852 4.72 4.82 29.03
C ARG A 852 5.30 4.09 30.23
N TYR A 853 4.54 3.18 30.81
CA TYR A 853 5.02 2.33 31.91
C TYR A 853 5.98 1.25 31.36
N CYS A 854 7.14 1.13 31.96
CA CYS A 854 8.17 0.16 31.60
C CYS A 854 8.43 -0.80 32.76
N PHE A 855 8.49 -2.10 32.46
CA PHE A 855 8.74 -3.16 33.41
C PHE A 855 9.87 -4.04 32.89
N THR A 856 10.97 -4.16 33.67
CA THR A 856 12.04 -5.08 33.33
C THR A 856 11.62 -6.48 33.79
N LEU A 857 11.56 -7.41 32.85
CA LEU A 857 11.23 -8.80 33.14
C LEU A 857 12.46 -9.53 33.67
N PRO A 858 12.29 -10.55 34.54
CA PRO A 858 13.42 -11.36 35.01
C PRO A 858 14.12 -12.05 33.84
N GLU A 859 15.42 -12.23 33.98
CA GLU A 859 16.20 -13.08 33.08
C GLU A 859 15.69 -14.53 33.12
N GLY A 860 15.58 -15.15 31.96
CA GLY A 860 15.14 -16.55 31.82
C GLY A 860 14.38 -16.78 30.54
N ALA A 861 14.31 -18.03 30.12
CA ALA A 861 13.71 -18.42 28.85
C ALA A 861 12.21 -18.12 28.76
N TRP A 862 11.47 -18.18 29.89
CA TRP A 862 10.04 -17.93 29.93
C TRP A 862 9.62 -17.14 31.16
N ALA A 863 8.75 -16.16 30.96
CA ALA A 863 8.13 -15.39 32.02
C ALA A 863 6.60 -15.36 31.83
N GLU A 864 5.85 -15.82 32.85
CA GLU A 864 4.41 -15.59 32.91
C GLU A 864 4.14 -14.20 33.49
N VAL A 865 3.38 -13.40 32.75
CA VAL A 865 3.06 -12.01 33.09
C VAL A 865 1.56 -11.84 33.25
N ASP A 866 1.14 -11.32 34.39
CA ASP A 866 -0.23 -10.95 34.73
C ASP A 866 -0.30 -9.42 34.88
N ILE A 867 -1.10 -8.79 34.02
CA ILE A 867 -1.29 -7.33 33.96
C ILE A 867 -2.72 -7.05 34.40
N ARG A 868 -2.88 -6.33 35.48
CA ARG A 868 -4.19 -5.83 35.92
C ARG A 868 -4.32 -4.37 35.54
N LEU A 869 -5.41 -4.04 34.89
CA LEU A 869 -5.78 -2.69 34.49
C LEU A 869 -6.73 -2.12 35.56
N ARG A 870 -6.32 -1.06 36.23
CA ARG A 870 -7.08 -0.42 37.32
C ARG A 870 -7.60 0.94 36.87
#